data_846231a90704ee865d636a1a7b755d00
#
_entry.id   846231a90704ee865d636a1a7b755d00
#
_cell.length_a   1.000
_cell.length_b   1.000
_cell.length_c   1.000
_cell.angle_alpha   90.00
_cell.angle_beta   90.00
_cell.angle_gamma   90.00
#
_symmetry.space_group_name_H-M   'P 1'
#
loop_
_entity.id
_entity.type
_entity.pdbx_description
1 polymer ?
#
loop_
_entity_poly.entity_id
_entity_poly.type
_entity_poly.pdbx_seq_one_letter_code
_entity_poly.pdbx_strand_id
1 'polypeptide(L)'
;MAIAPDELLVRQREAVTHSDGPLLVLGAAGTGKTRVLRERFQWLVERGLRPERIAVLTPSSGRADTLRAALESRISSSYEELLVCTPVELAAVVLDAAAPGARVLDSVADPSERFAMLLERIDELSIRSHDFGGSASALLAGFVRKIDRLKAHLIGAERYAGWAAGLQTAGAEPSEARLELEFAEVYRSHERMLAEAGVADAGDLMREALKTLADRPVLAERFEHVLLDDAHELEPAPASLARELSGRRLTAALDPARGGFELPGARTVVLDRSLRCPDKVLRAAAAEVEVEVEPSSPGGEVAFWRCANDRAQAQSVAADVERLVSREGVSPGDVIVLVPGVSREGQAIAVALEERAVPHRVVGEAAFFQRAEIRDLLAWLRLLADASNAAAVVRALARPPIELRSVDIARCTQIARRRKLDMVAALAAATESPQVPPEARERIMVFLKLYRSGIAAIDTTRPDLYVHRLIDRLGLRRHQLFAAQADVVERLRALARFGELASAYARRSPQATPREFARSIAAVADSGLREQDEPELSGARAVQIVSLDGGFALEAAHVYVVGLHGGLAVAVPERIPDELLSAEVAREQEQARRVAVRRALYAAITRARARAVLCYPSVNDRGASLPASPLVETAREAVGGEWEDKQEELFGPAETLHSTYRLLRDELLESTMRTGGRLGELRFDTDLDISHAVVRYLELLKLAALIARPEGHGLAEALRDVNARILQAVTAEQREILSSSALDEYLLDAERDERRRGQAVAARDEPSLEPFLPKRGDGVVLSASDIDTYRTCPLKYKFARVFRIPQEPTIHQRFGILVHQVLERFHGRSGNGGTLPELLGLLDAGWRRAGFGDSEEERQLRGKAAAALERYWDRFQSEESEPVWFERAFTFRLGPHVLRGRVDRVDRLPGGEYELIDYKTGRPKSTAQLTDDVQLSLYAVGAREAWSLESSQQAYYYVLDDEKVAVPANGGDRSDWIREVAIEVAEGILSQGFEPTHSYAACSICDYRLMCPAAEL
;
A
#
# COMPACT_ATOMS: atom_id res chain seq x y z
N MET A 1 4.38 -11.21 -24.75
CA MET A 1 4.36 -11.27 -26.23
C MET A 1 3.60 -10.05 -26.72
N ALA A 2 4.22 -9.17 -27.52
CA ALA A 2 3.53 -8.07 -28.16
C ALA A 2 2.52 -8.67 -29.15
N ILE A 3 1.24 -8.35 -28.97
CA ILE A 3 0.18 -8.77 -29.90
C ILE A 3 0.35 -7.90 -31.15
N ALA A 4 0.53 -8.52 -32.31
CA ALA A 4 0.66 -7.79 -33.56
C ALA A 4 -0.57 -6.89 -33.80
N PRO A 5 -0.44 -5.72 -34.48
CA PRO A 5 -1.58 -4.85 -34.79
C PRO A 5 -2.73 -5.56 -35.50
N ASP A 6 -2.46 -6.70 -36.14
CA ASP A 6 -3.45 -7.54 -36.82
C ASP A 6 -4.43 -8.28 -35.88
N GLU A 7 -4.15 -8.36 -34.58
CA GLU A 7 -5.05 -8.97 -33.59
C GLU A 7 -6.04 -7.96 -32.93
N LEU A 8 -5.96 -6.68 -33.29
CA LEU A 8 -6.92 -5.67 -32.82
C LEU A 8 -8.25 -5.80 -33.57
N LEU A 9 -9.35 -5.67 -32.82
CA LEU A 9 -10.66 -5.52 -33.43
C LEU A 9 -10.72 -4.27 -34.34
N VAL A 10 -11.60 -4.26 -35.30
CA VAL A 10 -11.70 -3.18 -36.32
C VAL A 10 -11.81 -1.80 -35.65
N ARG A 11 -12.67 -1.65 -34.64
CA ARG A 11 -12.85 -0.38 -33.92
C ARG A 11 -11.66 -0.02 -33.06
N GLN A 12 -10.99 -1.02 -32.43
CA GLN A 12 -9.76 -0.78 -31.69
C GLN A 12 -8.65 -0.28 -32.64
N ARG A 13 -8.49 -0.91 -33.80
CA ARG A 13 -7.50 -0.49 -34.82
C ARG A 13 -7.79 0.93 -35.31
N GLU A 14 -9.07 1.27 -35.57
CA GLU A 14 -9.49 2.62 -35.94
C GLU A 14 -9.05 3.66 -34.90
N ALA A 15 -9.26 3.37 -33.61
CA ALA A 15 -8.86 4.25 -32.52
C ALA A 15 -7.32 4.36 -32.39
N VAL A 16 -6.59 3.25 -32.52
CA VAL A 16 -5.12 3.22 -32.45
C VAL A 16 -4.47 4.05 -33.55
N THR A 17 -4.97 3.94 -34.79
CA THR A 17 -4.35 4.54 -35.96
C THR A 17 -4.92 5.93 -36.34
N HIS A 18 -5.76 6.52 -35.47
CA HIS A 18 -6.25 7.88 -35.70
C HIS A 18 -5.12 8.90 -35.71
N SER A 19 -4.98 9.64 -36.84
CA SER A 19 -3.80 10.48 -37.10
C SER A 19 -3.96 11.93 -36.63
N ASP A 20 -5.17 12.50 -36.75
CA ASP A 20 -5.37 13.94 -36.61
C ASP A 20 -6.50 14.32 -35.67
N GLY A 21 -6.21 15.29 -34.78
CA GLY A 21 -7.20 15.88 -33.88
C GLY A 21 -7.43 15.09 -32.59
N PRO A 22 -8.32 15.58 -31.74
CA PRO A 22 -8.67 14.92 -30.50
C PRO A 22 -9.54 13.68 -30.75
N LEU A 23 -9.33 12.64 -29.91
CA LEU A 23 -10.00 11.35 -30.04
C LEU A 23 -10.68 10.98 -28.74
N LEU A 24 -11.96 10.59 -28.84
CA LEU A 24 -12.73 10.05 -27.72
C LEU A 24 -13.01 8.56 -27.99
N VAL A 25 -12.51 7.70 -27.09
CA VAL A 25 -12.71 6.25 -27.14
C VAL A 25 -13.75 5.86 -26.12
N LEU A 26 -14.96 5.56 -26.57
CA LEU A 26 -16.05 5.10 -25.72
C LEU A 26 -16.07 3.58 -25.70
N GLY A 27 -16.22 3.01 -24.54
CA GLY A 27 -16.34 1.55 -24.42
C GLY A 27 -16.82 1.13 -23.04
N ALA A 28 -17.72 0.18 -23.02
CA ALA A 28 -18.18 -0.46 -21.79
C ALA A 28 -17.05 -1.21 -21.08
N ALA A 29 -17.37 -1.82 -19.95
CA ALA A 29 -16.40 -2.62 -19.21
C ALA A 29 -15.83 -3.77 -20.06
N GLY A 30 -14.51 -3.96 -19.99
CA GLY A 30 -13.82 -5.06 -20.67
C GLY A 30 -13.63 -4.91 -22.19
N THR A 31 -14.01 -3.78 -22.82
CA THR A 31 -13.84 -3.56 -24.27
C THR A 31 -12.41 -3.30 -24.72
N GLY A 32 -11.47 -3.19 -23.77
CA GLY A 32 -10.05 -3.01 -24.08
C GLY A 32 -9.62 -1.56 -24.26
N LYS A 33 -10.27 -0.59 -23.62
CA LYS A 33 -9.90 0.84 -23.62
C LYS A 33 -8.43 1.08 -23.32
N THR A 34 -7.94 0.60 -22.19
CA THR A 34 -6.53 0.70 -21.78
C THR A 34 -5.60 0.00 -22.78
N ARG A 35 -6.04 -1.13 -23.38
CA ARG A 35 -5.30 -1.79 -24.46
C ARG A 35 -5.17 -0.86 -25.68
N VAL A 36 -6.24 -0.19 -26.08
CA VAL A 36 -6.20 0.80 -27.18
C VAL A 36 -5.18 1.91 -26.89
N LEU A 37 -5.15 2.44 -25.66
CA LEU A 37 -4.18 3.48 -25.31
C LEU A 37 -2.74 2.98 -25.34
N ARG A 38 -2.46 1.75 -24.88
CA ARG A 38 -1.13 1.12 -24.96
C ARG A 38 -0.68 0.92 -26.40
N GLU A 39 -1.54 0.37 -27.26
CA GLU A 39 -1.24 0.16 -28.67
C GLU A 39 -1.08 1.49 -29.41
N ARG A 40 -1.88 2.52 -29.04
CA ARG A 40 -1.75 3.87 -29.61
C ARG A 40 -0.43 4.53 -29.19
N PHE A 41 -0.02 4.40 -27.95
CA PHE A 41 1.30 4.86 -27.50
C PHE A 41 2.41 4.24 -28.34
N GLN A 42 2.39 2.91 -28.50
CA GLN A 42 3.34 2.18 -29.33
C GLN A 42 3.34 2.69 -30.78
N TRP A 43 2.16 2.85 -31.37
CA TRP A 43 1.98 3.33 -32.73
C TRP A 43 2.52 4.76 -32.93
N LEU A 44 2.36 5.65 -31.93
CA LEU A 44 2.92 6.99 -31.94
C LEU A 44 4.46 6.97 -31.92
N VAL A 45 5.04 6.13 -31.06
CA VAL A 45 6.51 5.95 -30.96
C VAL A 45 7.09 5.38 -32.26
N GLU A 46 6.44 4.37 -32.86
CA GLU A 46 6.85 3.79 -34.15
C GLU A 46 6.78 4.80 -35.30
N ARG A 47 5.99 5.85 -35.21
CA ARG A 47 5.92 6.98 -36.13
C ARG A 47 6.94 8.08 -35.86
N GLY A 48 7.82 7.87 -34.90
CA GLY A 48 8.94 8.76 -34.60
C GLY A 48 8.68 9.78 -33.49
N LEU A 49 7.54 9.71 -32.78
CA LEU A 49 7.38 10.52 -31.58
C LEU A 49 8.28 9.96 -30.48
N ARG A 50 9.00 10.86 -29.81
CA ARG A 50 9.82 10.46 -28.67
C ARG A 50 8.91 10.11 -27.48
N PRO A 51 9.20 9.01 -26.73
CA PRO A 51 8.39 8.61 -25.58
C PRO A 51 8.18 9.72 -24.55
N GLU A 52 9.18 10.57 -24.32
CA GLU A 52 9.16 11.69 -23.38
C GLU A 52 8.17 12.82 -23.76
N ARG A 53 7.72 12.83 -25.02
CA ARG A 53 6.77 13.82 -25.55
C ARG A 53 5.32 13.34 -25.43
N ILE A 54 5.10 12.13 -24.91
CA ILE A 54 3.79 11.53 -24.74
C ILE A 54 3.52 11.40 -23.23
N ALA A 55 2.55 12.17 -22.73
CA ALA A 55 2.05 12.01 -21.37
C ALA A 55 0.91 10.99 -21.31
N VAL A 56 0.97 10.06 -20.38
CA VAL A 56 -0.10 9.08 -20.13
C VAL A 56 -0.64 9.31 -18.74
N LEU A 57 -1.92 9.68 -18.66
CA LEU A 57 -2.59 9.96 -17.39
C LEU A 57 -3.52 8.85 -17.01
N THR A 58 -3.52 8.54 -15.72
CA THR A 58 -4.45 7.62 -15.07
C THR A 58 -4.90 8.17 -13.72
N PRO A 59 -6.10 7.81 -13.24
CA PRO A 59 -6.63 8.35 -11.99
C PRO A 59 -5.85 7.98 -10.73
N SER A 60 -5.08 6.88 -10.72
CA SER A 60 -4.37 6.40 -9.53
C SER A 60 -2.93 5.98 -9.80
N SER A 61 -2.06 6.07 -8.78
CA SER A 61 -0.64 5.69 -8.84
C SER A 61 -0.44 4.20 -9.15
N GLY A 62 -1.26 3.31 -8.59
CA GLY A 62 -1.19 1.86 -8.86
C GLY A 62 -1.47 1.52 -10.33
N ARG A 63 -2.42 2.22 -10.97
CA ARG A 63 -2.66 2.10 -12.43
C ARG A 63 -1.51 2.69 -13.23
N ALA A 64 -0.96 3.83 -12.80
CA ALA A 64 0.19 4.45 -13.47
C ALA A 64 1.39 3.48 -13.49
N ASP A 65 1.70 2.82 -12.39
CA ASP A 65 2.79 1.85 -12.30
C ASP A 65 2.56 0.62 -13.18
N THR A 66 1.34 0.08 -13.15
CA THR A 66 0.97 -1.07 -14.00
C THR A 66 1.08 -0.72 -15.48
N LEU A 67 0.56 0.45 -15.87
CA LEU A 67 0.58 0.92 -17.25
C LEU A 67 2.01 1.27 -17.69
N ARG A 68 2.80 1.93 -16.83
CA ARG A 68 4.23 2.22 -17.08
C ARG A 68 4.99 0.92 -17.33
N ALA A 69 4.82 -0.10 -16.49
CA ALA A 69 5.46 -1.39 -16.67
C ALA A 69 5.09 -2.04 -18.01
N ALA A 70 3.82 -1.96 -18.41
CA ALA A 70 3.34 -2.51 -19.67
C ALA A 70 3.89 -1.75 -20.89
N LEU A 71 4.08 -0.43 -20.81
CA LEU A 71 4.66 0.39 -21.86
C LEU A 71 6.18 0.20 -21.97
N GLU A 72 6.89 0.25 -20.84
CA GLU A 72 8.35 0.01 -20.78
C GLU A 72 8.73 -1.34 -21.37
N SER A 73 7.91 -2.39 -21.17
CA SER A 73 8.18 -3.72 -21.74
C SER A 73 8.15 -3.75 -23.26
N ARG A 74 7.56 -2.76 -23.92
CA ARG A 74 7.37 -2.68 -25.39
C ARG A 74 8.30 -1.71 -26.10
N ILE A 75 8.81 -0.70 -25.39
CA ILE A 75 9.74 0.27 -25.98
C ILE A 75 11.09 -0.43 -26.18
N SER A 76 11.57 -0.48 -27.41
CA SER A 76 12.87 -1.05 -27.77
C SER A 76 13.98 0.01 -27.89
N SER A 77 13.60 1.26 -28.16
CA SER A 77 14.52 2.40 -28.25
C SER A 77 14.87 2.92 -26.85
N SER A 78 16.03 3.54 -26.71
CA SER A 78 16.41 4.27 -25.51
C SER A 78 15.60 5.56 -25.36
N TYR A 79 15.33 6.00 -24.14
CA TYR A 79 14.57 7.22 -23.82
C TYR A 79 15.09 7.87 -22.54
N GLU A 80 14.74 9.12 -22.30
CA GLU A 80 15.14 9.82 -21.08
C GLU A 80 14.24 9.42 -19.92
N GLU A 81 12.94 9.75 -19.97
CA GLU A 81 11.97 9.44 -18.96
C GLU A 81 10.59 9.20 -19.57
N LEU A 82 9.89 8.18 -19.12
CA LEU A 82 8.52 7.87 -19.54
C LEU A 82 7.53 8.50 -18.58
N LEU A 83 6.72 9.44 -19.06
CA LEU A 83 5.72 10.11 -18.24
C LEU A 83 4.39 9.33 -18.25
N VAL A 84 4.23 8.44 -17.27
CA VAL A 84 2.95 7.79 -16.92
C VAL A 84 2.64 8.20 -15.49
N CYS A 85 1.59 8.98 -15.28
CA CYS A 85 1.42 9.70 -14.02
C CYS A 85 -0.06 9.91 -13.66
N THR A 86 -0.28 10.30 -12.42
CA THR A 86 -1.55 10.84 -11.93
C THR A 86 -1.68 12.33 -12.30
N PRO A 87 -2.88 12.92 -12.23
CA PRO A 87 -3.06 14.35 -12.45
C PRO A 87 -2.23 15.24 -11.51
N VAL A 88 -2.05 14.83 -10.25
CA VAL A 88 -1.24 15.57 -9.27
C VAL A 88 0.23 15.57 -9.64
N GLU A 89 0.75 14.42 -10.05
CA GLU A 89 2.14 14.30 -10.56
C GLU A 89 2.34 15.12 -11.84
N LEU A 90 1.33 15.14 -12.73
CA LEU A 90 1.38 15.98 -13.93
C LEU A 90 1.41 17.47 -13.59
N ALA A 91 0.58 17.91 -12.63
CA ALA A 91 0.62 19.30 -12.16
C ALA A 91 2.00 19.68 -11.61
N ALA A 92 2.62 18.77 -10.85
CA ALA A 92 3.97 18.98 -10.34
C ALA A 92 5.01 19.05 -11.49
N VAL A 93 4.91 18.20 -12.51
CA VAL A 93 5.79 18.27 -13.70
C VAL A 93 5.70 19.63 -14.40
N VAL A 94 4.50 20.19 -14.51
CA VAL A 94 4.30 21.55 -15.08
C VAL A 94 4.95 22.61 -14.20
N LEU A 95 4.76 22.56 -12.89
CA LEU A 95 5.31 23.53 -11.95
C LEU A 95 6.84 23.42 -11.84
N ASP A 96 7.38 22.20 -11.83
CA ASP A 96 8.82 21.95 -11.84
C ASP A 96 9.47 22.44 -13.15
N ALA A 97 8.77 22.34 -14.29
CA ALA A 97 9.23 22.92 -15.54
C ALA A 97 9.21 24.45 -15.54
N ALA A 98 8.27 25.07 -14.83
CA ALA A 98 8.20 26.53 -14.68
C ALA A 98 9.24 27.07 -13.67
N ALA A 99 9.60 26.27 -12.67
CA ALA A 99 10.61 26.59 -11.64
C ALA A 99 11.50 25.35 -11.43
N PRO A 100 12.47 25.10 -12.34
CA PRO A 100 13.31 23.92 -12.28
C PRO A 100 13.96 23.72 -10.89
N GLY A 101 14.00 22.47 -10.41
CA GLY A 101 14.51 22.12 -9.08
C GLY A 101 13.57 22.43 -7.91
N ALA A 102 12.34 22.86 -8.15
CA ALA A 102 11.38 23.16 -7.07
C ALA A 102 10.95 21.88 -6.32
N ARG A 103 10.91 20.73 -7.01
CA ARG A 103 10.46 19.44 -6.46
C ARG A 103 9.13 19.58 -5.71
N VAL A 104 8.14 20.07 -6.42
CA VAL A 104 6.86 20.49 -5.83
C VAL A 104 6.16 19.35 -5.10
N LEU A 105 6.29 18.11 -5.57
CA LEU A 105 5.72 16.91 -4.91
C LEU A 105 6.25 16.69 -3.49
N ASP A 106 7.50 17.06 -3.20
CA ASP A 106 8.09 16.89 -1.87
C ASP A 106 7.44 17.80 -0.81
N SER A 107 6.65 18.80 -1.24
CA SER A 107 5.94 19.75 -0.40
C SER A 107 4.42 19.58 -0.40
N VAL A 108 3.91 18.45 -0.89
CA VAL A 108 2.46 18.16 -0.90
C VAL A 108 2.07 17.49 0.41
N ALA A 109 1.13 18.10 1.13
CA ALA A 109 0.52 17.52 2.31
C ALA A 109 -0.65 16.62 1.91
N ASP A 110 -0.61 15.37 2.32
CA ASP A 110 -1.70 14.42 2.11
C ASP A 110 -2.92 14.71 3.02
N PRO A 111 -4.10 14.10 2.77
CA PRO A 111 -5.28 14.33 3.59
C PRO A 111 -5.09 14.00 5.07
N SER A 112 -4.30 12.97 5.40
CA SER A 112 -4.03 12.56 6.80
C SER A 112 -3.14 13.56 7.51
N GLU A 113 -2.16 14.12 6.81
CA GLU A 113 -1.29 15.17 7.31
C GLU A 113 -2.06 16.47 7.60
N ARG A 114 -2.93 16.88 6.67
CA ARG A 114 -3.80 18.07 6.84
C ARG A 114 -4.80 17.88 7.98
N PHE A 115 -5.35 16.67 8.10
CA PHE A 115 -6.20 16.32 9.24
C PHE A 115 -5.44 16.44 10.58
N ALA A 116 -4.21 15.92 10.63
CA ALA A 116 -3.37 16.02 11.82
C ALA A 116 -3.08 17.49 12.17
N MET A 117 -2.78 18.33 11.19
CA MET A 117 -2.56 19.78 11.38
C MET A 117 -3.81 20.47 11.97
N LEU A 118 -5.00 20.17 11.45
CA LEU A 118 -6.26 20.74 11.98
C LEU A 118 -6.54 20.23 13.40
N LEU A 119 -6.27 18.97 13.69
CA LEU A 119 -6.49 18.37 15.01
C LEU A 119 -5.53 18.93 16.05
N GLU A 120 -4.25 19.08 15.73
CA GLU A 120 -3.22 19.63 16.62
C GLU A 120 -3.49 21.10 16.96
N ARG A 121 -4.13 21.82 16.06
CA ARG A 121 -4.45 23.24 16.20
C ARG A 121 -5.96 23.50 16.33
N ILE A 122 -6.70 22.52 16.86
CA ILE A 122 -8.17 22.59 16.98
C ILE A 122 -8.62 23.80 17.79
N ASP A 123 -7.84 24.23 18.76
CA ASP A 123 -8.13 25.41 19.60
C ASP A 123 -8.09 26.73 18.80
N GLU A 124 -7.45 26.75 17.65
CA GLU A 124 -7.45 27.93 16.73
C GLU A 124 -8.68 27.93 15.81
N LEU A 125 -9.43 26.83 15.73
CA LEU A 125 -10.61 26.71 14.91
C LEU A 125 -11.85 27.23 15.67
N SER A 126 -12.56 28.19 15.10
CA SER A 126 -13.76 28.75 15.72
C SER A 126 -15.00 27.88 15.51
N ILE A 127 -14.93 26.60 15.94
CA ILE A 127 -16.05 25.62 15.79
C ILE A 127 -16.97 25.74 16.98
N ARG A 128 -18.20 26.24 16.76
CA ARG A 128 -19.21 26.46 17.80
C ARG A 128 -20.59 25.92 17.47
N SER A 129 -20.93 25.85 16.18
CA SER A 129 -22.24 25.47 15.66
C SER A 129 -22.28 24.04 15.17
N HIS A 130 -21.16 23.51 14.68
CA HIS A 130 -21.07 22.10 14.30
C HIS A 130 -21.08 21.21 15.54
N ASP A 131 -21.87 20.14 15.47
CA ASP A 131 -21.88 19.11 16.51
C ASP A 131 -20.74 18.11 16.26
N PHE A 132 -19.90 17.90 17.26
CA PHE A 132 -18.83 16.89 17.18
C PHE A 132 -19.38 15.45 17.19
N GLY A 133 -20.67 15.22 17.49
CA GLY A 133 -21.26 13.89 17.55
C GLY A 133 -20.50 12.89 18.43
N GLY A 134 -19.71 13.40 19.38
CA GLY A 134 -18.79 12.62 20.21
C GLY A 134 -17.43 12.32 19.57
N SER A 135 -17.17 12.74 18.33
CA SER A 135 -15.90 12.50 17.62
C SER A 135 -15.42 13.72 16.83
N ALA A 136 -14.46 14.46 17.38
CA ALA A 136 -13.79 15.54 16.67
C ALA A 136 -13.11 15.06 15.38
N SER A 137 -12.57 13.84 15.38
CA SER A 137 -11.90 13.24 14.22
C SER A 137 -12.83 13.08 13.02
N ALA A 138 -14.08 12.64 13.23
CA ALA A 138 -15.03 12.46 12.15
C ALA A 138 -15.43 13.79 11.50
N LEU A 139 -15.63 14.84 12.31
CA LEU A 139 -15.97 16.17 11.84
C LEU A 139 -14.82 16.79 11.03
N LEU A 140 -13.60 16.80 11.58
CA LEU A 140 -12.43 17.34 10.89
C LEU A 140 -12.10 16.59 9.60
N ALA A 141 -12.26 15.26 9.59
CA ALA A 141 -12.12 14.46 8.38
C ALA A 141 -13.18 14.82 7.32
N GLY A 142 -14.40 15.12 7.73
CA GLY A 142 -15.45 15.68 6.88
C GLY A 142 -15.04 17.01 6.26
N PHE A 143 -14.45 17.90 7.05
CA PHE A 143 -13.96 19.18 6.57
C PHE A 143 -12.84 19.02 5.54
N VAL A 144 -11.85 18.15 5.78
CA VAL A 144 -10.79 17.87 4.81
C VAL A 144 -11.38 17.38 3.48
N ARG A 145 -12.30 16.41 3.51
CA ARG A 145 -12.98 15.92 2.28
C ARG A 145 -13.76 17.02 1.56
N LYS A 146 -14.48 17.87 2.30
CA LYS A 146 -15.24 18.98 1.72
C LYS A 146 -14.32 20.03 1.07
N ILE A 147 -13.17 20.33 1.69
CA ILE A 147 -12.14 21.20 1.12
C ILE A 147 -11.57 20.60 -0.18
N ASP A 148 -11.20 19.31 -0.17
CA ASP A 148 -10.69 18.64 -1.37
C ASP A 148 -11.68 18.69 -2.52
N ARG A 149 -12.96 18.43 -2.24
CA ARG A 149 -14.01 18.50 -3.22
C ARG A 149 -14.21 19.91 -3.80
N LEU A 150 -14.15 20.94 -2.96
CA LEU A 150 -14.23 22.33 -3.40
C LEU A 150 -13.05 22.72 -4.30
N LYS A 151 -11.83 22.36 -3.89
CA LYS A 151 -10.60 22.61 -4.67
C LYS A 151 -10.60 21.86 -6.01
N ALA A 152 -11.14 20.64 -6.05
CA ALA A 152 -11.30 19.89 -7.29
C ALA A 152 -12.22 20.58 -8.30
N HIS A 153 -13.11 21.45 -7.82
CA HIS A 153 -13.95 22.34 -8.64
C HIS A 153 -13.40 23.78 -8.74
N LEU A 154 -12.14 24.01 -8.38
CA LEU A 154 -11.49 25.33 -8.41
C LEU A 154 -12.19 26.40 -7.54
N ILE A 155 -12.84 25.98 -6.45
CA ILE A 155 -13.51 26.86 -5.48
C ILE A 155 -12.57 27.03 -4.28
N GLY A 156 -11.88 28.18 -4.21
CA GLY A 156 -11.01 28.54 -3.09
C GLY A 156 -11.79 29.10 -1.89
N ALA A 157 -11.11 29.23 -0.75
CA ALA A 157 -11.66 29.65 0.54
C ALA A 157 -12.40 31.00 0.47
N GLU A 158 -11.86 32.00 -0.23
CA GLU A 158 -12.49 33.33 -0.33
C GLU A 158 -13.78 33.33 -1.15
N ARG A 159 -13.83 32.57 -2.25
CA ARG A 159 -15.04 32.40 -3.06
C ARG A 159 -16.14 31.71 -2.26
N TYR A 160 -15.76 30.67 -1.49
CA TYR A 160 -16.68 29.95 -0.62
C TYR A 160 -17.20 30.86 0.50
N ALA A 161 -16.33 31.61 1.16
CA ALA A 161 -16.71 32.52 2.23
C ALA A 161 -17.62 33.66 1.75
N GLY A 162 -17.40 34.18 0.54
CA GLY A 162 -18.28 35.15 -0.08
C GLY A 162 -19.70 34.62 -0.31
N TRP A 163 -19.83 33.37 -0.77
CA TRP A 163 -21.11 32.68 -0.91
C TRP A 163 -21.79 32.45 0.45
N ALA A 164 -21.05 31.91 1.46
CA ALA A 164 -21.58 31.65 2.80
C ALA A 164 -22.09 32.93 3.48
N ALA A 165 -21.39 34.06 3.32
CA ALA A 165 -21.84 35.35 3.82
C ALA A 165 -23.12 35.85 3.13
N GLY A 166 -23.31 35.50 1.85
CA GLY A 166 -24.50 35.83 1.09
C GLY A 166 -25.77 35.07 1.52
N LEU A 167 -25.63 33.92 2.17
CA LEU A 167 -26.77 33.07 2.58
C LEU A 167 -27.73 33.79 3.53
N GLN A 168 -27.22 34.58 4.44
CA GLN A 168 -28.06 35.36 5.37
C GLN A 168 -28.92 36.38 4.65
N THR A 169 -28.42 37.01 3.59
CA THR A 169 -29.19 37.97 2.78
C THR A 169 -30.10 37.29 1.78
N ALA A 170 -29.84 36.04 1.40
CA ALA A 170 -30.65 35.23 0.51
C ALA A 170 -31.86 34.55 1.22
N GLY A 171 -31.98 34.67 2.56
CA GLY A 171 -33.12 34.12 3.31
C GLY A 171 -32.96 32.66 3.69
N ALA A 172 -31.71 32.12 3.70
CA ALA A 172 -31.44 30.78 4.19
C ALA A 172 -31.75 30.65 5.69
N GLU A 173 -32.01 29.42 6.15
CA GLU A 173 -32.23 29.15 7.58
C GLU A 173 -30.99 29.62 8.41
N PRO A 174 -31.23 30.34 9.52
CA PRO A 174 -30.12 30.92 10.29
C PRO A 174 -29.13 29.87 10.87
N SER A 175 -29.57 28.63 11.06
CA SER A 175 -28.72 27.52 11.48
C SER A 175 -27.80 27.05 10.36
N GLU A 176 -28.30 26.89 9.14
CA GLU A 176 -27.55 26.53 7.96
C GLU A 176 -26.48 27.56 7.61
N ALA A 177 -26.90 28.85 7.51
CA ALA A 177 -25.97 29.92 7.23
C ALA A 177 -24.82 30.03 8.26
N ARG A 178 -25.09 29.73 9.54
CA ARG A 178 -24.02 29.69 10.58
C ARG A 178 -23.06 28.54 10.40
N LEU A 179 -23.54 27.36 10.05
CA LEU A 179 -22.66 26.19 9.79
C LEU A 179 -21.74 26.45 8.60
N GLU A 180 -22.28 27.02 7.51
CA GLU A 180 -21.48 27.30 6.32
C GLU A 180 -20.48 28.43 6.53
N LEU A 181 -20.80 29.46 7.32
CA LEU A 181 -19.86 30.50 7.72
C LEU A 181 -18.73 29.93 8.60
N GLU A 182 -19.07 29.08 9.56
CA GLU A 182 -18.10 28.44 10.42
C GLU A 182 -17.14 27.54 9.62
N PHE A 183 -17.67 26.74 8.68
CA PHE A 183 -16.83 25.95 7.78
C PHE A 183 -15.93 26.84 6.89
N ALA A 184 -16.43 27.98 6.41
CA ALA A 184 -15.64 28.95 5.64
C ALA A 184 -14.42 29.46 6.44
N GLU A 185 -14.59 29.73 7.73
CA GLU A 185 -13.46 30.10 8.61
C GLU A 185 -12.50 28.94 8.85
N VAL A 186 -12.98 27.71 8.98
CA VAL A 186 -12.12 26.52 9.03
C VAL A 186 -11.32 26.37 7.74
N TYR A 187 -11.94 26.58 6.58
CA TYR A 187 -11.26 26.52 5.29
C TYR A 187 -10.16 27.59 5.17
N ARG A 188 -10.42 28.84 5.56
CA ARG A 188 -9.40 29.90 5.63
C ARG A 188 -8.26 29.54 6.59
N SER A 189 -8.59 28.99 7.75
CA SER A 189 -7.59 28.54 8.72
C SER A 189 -6.72 27.41 8.18
N HIS A 190 -7.31 26.48 7.45
CA HIS A 190 -6.59 25.41 6.75
C HIS A 190 -5.58 25.98 5.73
N GLU A 191 -6.00 26.92 4.86
CA GLU A 191 -5.11 27.60 3.90
C GLU A 191 -3.94 28.31 4.60
N ARG A 192 -4.24 29.02 5.70
CA ARG A 192 -3.21 29.68 6.50
C ARG A 192 -2.22 28.69 7.10
N MET A 193 -2.69 27.57 7.66
CA MET A 193 -1.85 26.55 8.25
C MET A 193 -0.92 25.89 7.23
N LEU A 194 -1.41 25.61 6.00
CA LEU A 194 -0.58 25.12 4.90
C LEU A 194 0.50 26.13 4.53
N ALA A 195 0.14 27.41 4.40
CA ALA A 195 1.08 28.48 4.07
C ALA A 195 2.17 28.66 5.14
N GLU A 196 1.80 28.61 6.43
CA GLU A 196 2.74 28.68 7.56
C GLU A 196 3.69 27.49 7.60
N ALA A 197 3.21 26.28 7.23
CA ALA A 197 4.03 25.10 7.13
C ALA A 197 4.90 25.06 5.84
N GLY A 198 4.64 25.96 4.89
CA GLY A 198 5.32 25.98 3.59
C GLY A 198 5.02 24.78 2.72
N VAL A 199 3.82 24.18 2.87
CA VAL A 199 3.32 23.04 2.09
C VAL A 199 2.05 23.44 1.32
N ALA A 200 1.72 22.66 0.30
CA ALA A 200 0.49 22.80 -0.47
C ALA A 200 -0.28 21.49 -0.45
N ASP A 201 -1.57 21.50 -0.77
CA ASP A 201 -2.30 20.26 -1.05
C ASP A 201 -2.46 20.01 -2.56
N ALA A 202 -3.01 18.85 -2.92
CA ALA A 202 -3.20 18.46 -4.32
C ALA A 202 -4.07 19.46 -5.11
N GLY A 203 -5.09 20.05 -4.48
CA GLY A 203 -5.95 21.06 -5.11
C GLY A 203 -5.23 22.39 -5.38
N ASP A 204 -4.32 22.78 -4.48
CA ASP A 204 -3.49 24.00 -4.65
C ASP A 204 -2.51 23.80 -5.81
N LEU A 205 -1.87 22.63 -5.90
CA LEU A 205 -1.00 22.31 -7.02
C LEU A 205 -1.73 22.40 -8.36
N MET A 206 -2.92 21.83 -8.40
CA MET A 206 -3.74 21.83 -9.60
C MET A 206 -4.11 23.24 -10.06
N ARG A 207 -4.51 24.09 -9.10
CA ARG A 207 -4.84 25.50 -9.35
C ARG A 207 -3.63 26.29 -9.84
N GLU A 208 -2.48 26.10 -9.19
CA GLU A 208 -1.24 26.81 -9.56
C GLU A 208 -0.69 26.34 -10.90
N ALA A 209 -0.79 25.03 -11.22
CA ALA A 209 -0.40 24.49 -12.52
C ALA A 209 -1.26 25.07 -13.66
N LEU A 210 -2.59 25.13 -13.48
CA LEU A 210 -3.48 25.76 -14.46
C LEU A 210 -3.19 27.23 -14.68
N LYS A 211 -2.95 27.98 -13.59
CA LYS A 211 -2.54 29.38 -13.66
C LYS A 211 -1.20 29.55 -14.38
N THR A 212 -0.22 28.72 -14.05
CA THR A 212 1.12 28.73 -14.67
C THR A 212 1.05 28.44 -16.17
N LEU A 213 0.19 27.53 -16.62
CA LEU A 213 -0.03 27.27 -18.04
C LEU A 213 -0.71 28.45 -18.75
N ALA A 214 -1.67 29.11 -18.09
CA ALA A 214 -2.30 30.31 -18.64
C ALA A 214 -1.30 31.46 -18.81
N ASP A 215 -0.38 31.64 -17.84
CA ASP A 215 0.65 32.67 -17.88
C ASP A 215 1.82 32.32 -18.83
N ARG A 216 2.10 31.01 -19.02
CA ARG A 216 3.21 30.49 -19.83
C ARG A 216 2.78 29.33 -20.71
N PRO A 217 2.02 29.56 -21.80
CA PRO A 217 1.49 28.48 -22.65
C PRO A 217 2.56 27.61 -23.32
N VAL A 218 3.79 28.11 -23.47
CA VAL A 218 4.93 27.37 -24.02
C VAL A 218 5.26 26.10 -23.24
N LEU A 219 4.90 26.02 -21.96
CA LEU A 219 5.11 24.83 -21.15
C LEU A 219 4.26 23.64 -21.61
N ALA A 220 3.11 23.88 -22.25
CA ALA A 220 2.30 22.84 -22.85
C ALA A 220 2.95 22.21 -24.10
N GLU A 221 3.82 22.92 -24.82
CA GLU A 221 4.52 22.43 -26.01
C GLU A 221 5.52 21.30 -25.70
N ARG A 222 5.82 21.06 -24.41
CA ARG A 222 6.62 19.91 -23.98
C ARG A 222 5.96 18.59 -24.41
N PHE A 223 4.64 18.53 -24.44
CA PHE A 223 3.87 17.34 -24.76
C PHE A 223 3.28 17.43 -26.17
N GLU A 224 3.62 16.47 -27.01
CA GLU A 224 3.05 16.38 -28.36
C GLU A 224 1.74 15.56 -28.37
N HIS A 225 1.54 14.70 -27.36
CA HIS A 225 0.32 13.92 -27.21
C HIS A 225 0.03 13.62 -25.73
N VAL A 226 -1.27 13.65 -25.37
CA VAL A 226 -1.75 13.24 -24.05
C VAL A 226 -2.72 12.08 -24.24
N LEU A 227 -2.46 10.98 -23.55
CA LEU A 227 -3.33 9.80 -23.48
C LEU A 227 -3.95 9.73 -22.07
N LEU A 228 -5.28 9.70 -21.99
CA LEU A 228 -6.00 9.73 -20.76
C LEU A 228 -6.82 8.45 -20.60
N ASP A 229 -6.48 7.64 -19.61
CA ASP A 229 -7.25 6.43 -19.25
C ASP A 229 -8.31 6.74 -18.21
N ASP A 230 -9.45 6.06 -18.29
CA ASP A 230 -10.60 6.21 -17.40
C ASP A 230 -11.01 7.69 -17.15
N ALA A 231 -11.12 8.49 -18.22
CA ALA A 231 -11.41 9.92 -18.16
C ALA A 231 -12.68 10.28 -17.37
N HIS A 232 -13.63 9.36 -17.22
CA HIS A 232 -14.86 9.50 -16.45
C HIS A 232 -14.64 9.56 -14.93
N GLU A 233 -13.45 9.24 -14.45
CA GLU A 233 -13.09 9.33 -13.01
C GLU A 233 -12.45 10.68 -12.66
N LEU A 234 -12.09 11.51 -13.64
CA LEU A 234 -11.45 12.79 -13.40
C LEU A 234 -12.44 13.86 -12.91
N GLU A 235 -12.02 14.54 -11.83
CA GLU A 235 -12.65 15.75 -11.35
C GLU A 235 -12.40 16.94 -12.33
N PRO A 236 -13.17 18.04 -12.25
CA PRO A 236 -13.10 19.14 -13.21
C PRO A 236 -11.71 19.80 -13.34
N ALA A 237 -10.96 20.01 -12.23
CA ALA A 237 -9.65 20.65 -12.29
C ALA A 237 -8.61 19.76 -12.98
N PRO A 238 -8.43 18.46 -12.63
CA PRO A 238 -7.64 17.51 -13.41
C PRO A 238 -8.03 17.41 -14.87
N ALA A 239 -9.33 17.40 -15.17
CA ALA A 239 -9.82 17.37 -16.55
C ALA A 239 -9.43 18.61 -17.34
N SER A 240 -9.46 19.78 -16.71
CA SER A 240 -9.02 21.05 -17.31
C SER A 240 -7.51 21.05 -17.57
N LEU A 241 -6.70 20.56 -16.61
CA LEU A 241 -5.26 20.44 -16.80
C LEU A 241 -4.90 19.55 -18.02
N ALA A 242 -5.56 18.39 -18.16
CA ALA A 242 -5.35 17.50 -19.29
C ALA A 242 -5.70 18.15 -20.63
N ARG A 243 -6.77 18.96 -20.69
CA ARG A 243 -7.18 19.70 -21.90
C ARG A 243 -6.18 20.80 -22.25
N GLU A 244 -5.73 21.60 -21.30
CA GLU A 244 -4.80 22.72 -21.53
C GLU A 244 -3.44 22.23 -22.02
N LEU A 245 -2.95 21.09 -21.49
CA LEU A 245 -1.65 20.53 -21.88
C LEU A 245 -1.64 19.91 -23.28
N SER A 246 -2.77 19.42 -23.75
CA SER A 246 -2.81 18.61 -24.98
C SER A 246 -3.06 19.41 -26.26
N GLY A 247 -3.54 20.63 -26.14
CA GLY A 247 -3.99 21.39 -27.30
C GLY A 247 -5.00 20.58 -28.12
N ARG A 248 -4.60 20.15 -29.36
CA ARG A 248 -5.47 19.38 -30.27
C ARG A 248 -5.15 17.87 -30.30
N ARG A 249 -4.29 17.36 -29.44
CA ARG A 249 -3.78 15.97 -29.52
C ARG A 249 -4.08 15.17 -28.24
N LEU A 250 -5.31 15.28 -27.71
CA LEU A 250 -5.79 14.50 -26.60
C LEU A 250 -6.51 13.24 -27.08
N THR A 251 -6.12 12.09 -26.56
CA THR A 251 -6.91 10.85 -26.68
C THR A 251 -7.44 10.48 -25.31
N ALA A 252 -8.75 10.52 -25.11
CA ALA A 252 -9.40 10.16 -23.86
C ALA A 252 -10.21 8.88 -24.02
N ALA A 253 -10.04 7.94 -23.10
CA ALA A 253 -10.80 6.70 -23.06
C ALA A 253 -11.71 6.69 -21.82
N LEU A 254 -12.99 6.33 -21.98
CA LEU A 254 -13.95 6.30 -20.90
C LEU A 254 -15.06 5.24 -21.06
N ASP A 255 -15.68 4.92 -19.95
CA ASP A 255 -16.89 4.09 -19.90
C ASP A 255 -18.11 4.98 -19.71
N PRO A 256 -18.99 5.12 -20.72
CA PRO A 256 -20.15 6.01 -20.63
C PRO A 256 -21.16 5.58 -19.56
N ALA A 257 -21.20 4.29 -19.18
CA ALA A 257 -22.07 3.81 -18.11
C ALA A 257 -21.60 4.29 -16.72
N ARG A 258 -20.34 4.70 -16.58
CA ARG A 258 -19.74 5.17 -15.32
C ARG A 258 -19.72 6.69 -15.21
N GLY A 259 -19.58 7.41 -16.32
CA GLY A 259 -19.52 8.86 -16.32
C GLY A 259 -19.23 9.44 -17.69
N GLY A 260 -19.24 10.78 -17.79
CA GLY A 260 -18.93 11.52 -19.01
C GLY A 260 -17.55 12.18 -18.96
N PHE A 261 -17.05 12.56 -20.11
CA PHE A 261 -15.91 13.45 -20.30
C PHE A 261 -16.12 14.19 -21.63
N GLU A 262 -16.23 15.49 -21.57
CA GLU A 262 -16.43 16.31 -22.76
C GLU A 262 -15.08 16.64 -23.43
N LEU A 263 -14.99 16.38 -24.72
CA LEU A 263 -13.84 16.74 -25.54
C LEU A 263 -14.35 17.38 -26.86
N PRO A 264 -14.49 18.70 -26.89
CA PRO A 264 -15.04 19.40 -28.07
C PRO A 264 -14.26 19.13 -29.35
N GLY A 265 -14.97 18.83 -30.42
CA GLY A 265 -14.38 18.55 -31.73
C GLY A 265 -13.67 17.21 -31.85
N ALA A 266 -13.79 16.33 -30.88
CA ALA A 266 -13.18 15.01 -30.92
C ALA A 266 -13.90 14.07 -31.90
N ARG A 267 -13.13 13.26 -32.60
CA ARG A 267 -13.66 12.07 -33.26
C ARG A 267 -14.00 11.04 -32.19
N THR A 268 -15.22 10.51 -32.25
CA THR A 268 -15.65 9.46 -31.31
C THR A 268 -15.55 8.09 -31.98
N VAL A 269 -14.89 7.15 -31.30
CA VAL A 269 -14.85 5.73 -31.65
C VAL A 269 -15.48 4.92 -30.55
N VAL A 270 -16.52 4.15 -30.87
CA VAL A 270 -17.22 3.28 -29.90
C VAL A 270 -16.70 1.86 -30.04
N LEU A 271 -16.21 1.30 -28.93
CA LEU A 271 -15.79 -0.09 -28.85
C LEU A 271 -17.01 -0.95 -28.53
N ASP A 272 -17.38 -1.81 -29.45
CA ASP A 272 -18.67 -2.51 -29.52
C ASP A 272 -18.63 -3.93 -28.93
N ARG A 273 -17.45 -4.44 -28.48
CA ARG A 273 -17.31 -5.80 -27.96
C ARG A 273 -16.49 -5.85 -26.66
N SER A 274 -17.04 -6.49 -25.64
CA SER A 274 -16.29 -6.82 -24.42
C SER A 274 -15.35 -8.00 -24.70
N LEU A 275 -14.10 -7.89 -24.24
CA LEU A 275 -13.12 -8.99 -24.28
C LEU A 275 -13.06 -9.76 -22.95
N ARG A 276 -13.80 -9.29 -21.96
CA ARG A 276 -13.77 -9.80 -20.57
C ARG A 276 -15.09 -10.46 -20.15
N CYS A 277 -16.20 -9.74 -20.25
CA CYS A 277 -17.45 -10.12 -19.64
C CYS A 277 -18.23 -11.11 -20.50
N PRO A 278 -18.55 -12.34 -20.02
CA PRO A 278 -19.45 -13.24 -20.71
C PRO A 278 -20.91 -12.78 -20.62
N ASP A 279 -21.80 -13.36 -21.42
CA ASP A 279 -23.18 -12.89 -21.64
C ASP A 279 -24.01 -12.70 -20.36
N LYS A 280 -24.06 -13.72 -19.48
CA LYS A 280 -24.86 -13.61 -18.25
C LYS A 280 -24.33 -12.56 -17.29
N VAL A 281 -22.99 -12.44 -17.16
CA VAL A 281 -22.34 -11.43 -16.32
C VAL A 281 -22.67 -10.04 -16.85
N LEU A 282 -22.57 -9.85 -18.16
CA LEU A 282 -22.86 -8.58 -18.80
C LEU A 282 -24.34 -8.18 -18.66
N ARG A 283 -25.27 -9.11 -18.88
CA ARG A 283 -26.74 -8.85 -18.70
C ARG A 283 -27.09 -8.49 -17.26
N ALA A 284 -26.50 -9.19 -16.28
CA ALA A 284 -26.73 -8.86 -14.88
C ALA A 284 -26.18 -7.46 -14.53
N ALA A 285 -25.02 -7.11 -15.06
CA ALA A 285 -24.40 -5.80 -14.83
C ALA A 285 -25.16 -4.66 -15.54
N ALA A 286 -25.65 -4.91 -16.75
CA ALA A 286 -26.35 -3.92 -17.56
C ALA A 286 -27.82 -3.72 -17.18
N ALA A 287 -28.35 -4.48 -16.23
CA ALA A 287 -29.77 -4.45 -15.88
C ALA A 287 -30.29 -3.07 -15.47
N GLU A 288 -29.42 -2.22 -14.92
CA GLU A 288 -29.74 -0.89 -14.40
C GLU A 288 -28.99 0.26 -15.13
N VAL A 289 -28.20 -0.06 -16.15
CA VAL A 289 -27.40 0.90 -16.93
C VAL A 289 -27.54 0.59 -18.43
N GLU A 290 -27.79 1.61 -19.24
CA GLU A 290 -27.87 1.44 -20.68
C GLU A 290 -26.47 1.16 -21.24
N VAL A 291 -26.24 -0.09 -21.66
CA VAL A 291 -24.96 -0.53 -22.23
C VAL A 291 -25.24 -1.39 -23.45
N GLU A 292 -24.82 -0.90 -24.61
CA GLU A 292 -24.86 -1.66 -25.86
C GLU A 292 -23.45 -2.18 -26.19
N VAL A 293 -23.20 -3.46 -25.85
CA VAL A 293 -21.89 -4.09 -26.12
C VAL A 293 -22.10 -5.60 -26.31
N GLU A 294 -21.39 -6.18 -27.29
CA GLU A 294 -21.36 -7.62 -27.48
C GLU A 294 -20.53 -8.32 -26.36
N PRO A 295 -21.01 -9.46 -25.84
CA PRO A 295 -20.26 -10.20 -24.81
C PRO A 295 -18.98 -10.85 -25.36
N SER A 296 -18.04 -11.19 -24.45
CA SER A 296 -16.80 -11.90 -24.79
C SER A 296 -17.04 -13.34 -25.25
N SER A 297 -18.03 -13.98 -24.65
CA SER A 297 -18.43 -15.37 -24.92
C SER A 297 -19.88 -15.60 -24.50
N PRO A 298 -20.54 -16.61 -25.06
CA PRO A 298 -21.83 -17.06 -24.55
C PRO A 298 -21.64 -17.73 -23.18
N GLY A 299 -22.58 -17.54 -22.25
CA GLY A 299 -22.56 -18.18 -20.93
C GLY A 299 -22.09 -17.28 -19.80
N GLY A 300 -21.16 -17.77 -18.98
CA GLY A 300 -20.86 -17.20 -17.67
C GLY A 300 -21.84 -17.64 -16.59
N GLU A 301 -21.49 -17.40 -15.33
CA GLU A 301 -22.33 -17.76 -14.18
C GLU A 301 -22.61 -16.52 -13.33
N VAL A 302 -23.87 -16.35 -12.92
CA VAL A 302 -24.25 -15.35 -11.91
C VAL A 302 -25.10 -16.07 -10.87
N ALA A 303 -24.64 -16.14 -9.64
CA ALA A 303 -25.32 -16.75 -8.52
C ALA A 303 -25.83 -15.69 -7.52
N PHE A 304 -26.98 -15.97 -6.89
CA PHE A 304 -27.63 -15.06 -5.96
C PHE A 304 -27.82 -15.78 -4.61
N TRP A 305 -27.17 -15.26 -3.55
CA TRP A 305 -27.25 -15.87 -2.23
C TRP A 305 -27.96 -14.99 -1.23
N ARG A 306 -28.96 -15.58 -0.58
CA ARG A 306 -29.63 -15.02 0.58
C ARG A 306 -29.07 -15.68 1.84
N CYS A 307 -28.24 -14.95 2.57
CA CYS A 307 -27.57 -15.44 3.76
C CYS A 307 -28.43 -15.16 5.01
N ALA A 308 -28.45 -16.07 5.97
CA ALA A 308 -29.25 -15.89 7.20
C ALA A 308 -28.84 -14.64 7.99
N ASN A 309 -27.52 -14.33 8.04
CA ASN A 309 -26.94 -13.15 8.69
C ASN A 309 -25.55 -12.84 8.11
N ASP A 310 -24.87 -11.81 8.63
CA ASP A 310 -23.53 -11.40 8.21
C ASP A 310 -22.50 -12.54 8.39
N ARG A 311 -22.60 -13.34 9.45
CA ARG A 311 -21.71 -14.47 9.69
C ARG A 311 -21.91 -15.59 8.69
N ALA A 312 -23.17 -15.96 8.39
CA ALA A 312 -23.51 -16.93 7.36
C ALA A 312 -22.98 -16.49 5.98
N GLN A 313 -23.05 -15.18 5.68
CA GLN A 313 -22.50 -14.60 4.45
C GLN A 313 -20.98 -14.79 4.37
N ALA A 314 -20.26 -14.43 5.43
CA ALA A 314 -18.80 -14.55 5.48
C ALA A 314 -18.35 -16.01 5.38
N GLN A 315 -19.00 -16.93 6.11
CA GLN A 315 -18.70 -18.35 6.08
C GLN A 315 -18.97 -18.97 4.70
N SER A 316 -20.10 -18.63 4.07
CA SER A 316 -20.46 -19.16 2.75
C SER A 316 -19.49 -18.72 1.65
N VAL A 317 -19.09 -17.44 1.67
CA VAL A 317 -18.07 -16.93 0.74
C VAL A 317 -16.74 -17.65 0.96
N ALA A 318 -16.27 -17.75 2.21
CA ALA A 318 -15.01 -18.41 2.51
C ALA A 318 -15.03 -19.91 2.17
N ALA A 319 -16.14 -20.61 2.40
CA ALA A 319 -16.31 -22.02 2.05
C ALA A 319 -16.28 -22.27 0.54
N ASP A 320 -16.94 -21.40 -0.24
CA ASP A 320 -16.94 -21.51 -1.70
C ASP A 320 -15.56 -21.19 -2.29
N VAL A 321 -14.89 -20.17 -1.74
CA VAL A 321 -13.51 -19.84 -2.13
C VAL A 321 -12.54 -20.99 -1.79
N GLU A 322 -12.65 -21.60 -0.60
CA GLU A 322 -11.87 -22.77 -0.24
C GLU A 322 -12.10 -23.92 -1.24
N ARG A 323 -13.36 -24.16 -1.63
CA ARG A 323 -13.72 -25.17 -2.62
C ARG A 323 -13.09 -24.89 -3.98
N LEU A 324 -13.15 -23.64 -4.47
CA LEU A 324 -12.53 -23.22 -5.73
C LEU A 324 -11.01 -23.45 -5.71
N VAL A 325 -10.35 -23.00 -4.63
CA VAL A 325 -8.88 -23.10 -4.51
C VAL A 325 -8.43 -24.54 -4.31
N SER A 326 -9.09 -25.30 -3.40
CA SER A 326 -8.62 -26.62 -2.99
C SER A 326 -9.07 -27.76 -3.93
N ARG A 327 -10.25 -27.64 -4.56
CA ARG A 327 -10.82 -28.70 -5.40
C ARG A 327 -10.75 -28.42 -6.89
N GLU A 328 -10.92 -27.17 -7.29
CA GLU A 328 -10.92 -26.78 -8.70
C GLU A 328 -9.58 -26.20 -9.15
N GLY A 329 -8.63 -25.98 -8.22
CA GLY A 329 -7.28 -25.48 -8.53
C GLY A 329 -7.26 -24.04 -8.98
N VAL A 330 -8.29 -23.24 -8.65
CA VAL A 330 -8.34 -21.81 -8.94
C VAL A 330 -7.26 -21.10 -8.15
N SER A 331 -6.47 -20.24 -8.80
CA SER A 331 -5.50 -19.40 -8.08
C SER A 331 -6.23 -18.45 -7.13
N PRO A 332 -5.82 -18.32 -5.85
CA PRO A 332 -6.40 -17.35 -4.94
C PRO A 332 -6.39 -15.91 -5.49
N GLY A 333 -5.40 -15.54 -6.32
CA GLY A 333 -5.34 -14.23 -6.99
C GLY A 333 -6.40 -14.02 -8.08
N ASP A 334 -7.09 -15.08 -8.51
CA ASP A 334 -8.21 -15.00 -9.46
C ASP A 334 -9.58 -14.90 -8.75
N VAL A 335 -9.59 -14.58 -7.45
CA VAL A 335 -10.79 -14.38 -6.64
C VAL A 335 -10.77 -12.99 -6.01
N ILE A 336 -11.86 -12.24 -6.18
CA ILE A 336 -12.06 -10.92 -5.57
C ILE A 336 -13.37 -10.94 -4.76
N VAL A 337 -13.31 -10.37 -3.55
CA VAL A 337 -14.50 -10.11 -2.71
C VAL A 337 -14.67 -8.61 -2.56
N LEU A 338 -15.76 -8.08 -3.11
CA LEU A 338 -16.12 -6.68 -3.03
C LEU A 338 -17.10 -6.45 -1.87
N VAL A 339 -16.74 -5.52 -0.98
CA VAL A 339 -17.47 -5.26 0.27
C VAL A 339 -17.92 -3.80 0.35
N PRO A 340 -19.07 -3.48 0.99
CA PRO A 340 -19.45 -2.10 1.25
C PRO A 340 -18.48 -1.37 2.16
N GLY A 341 -17.98 -2.05 3.19
CA GLY A 341 -17.04 -1.52 4.18
C GLY A 341 -15.95 -2.51 4.54
N VAL A 342 -14.69 -2.12 4.32
CA VAL A 342 -13.53 -2.97 4.62
C VAL A 342 -13.39 -3.23 6.11
N SER A 343 -13.71 -2.25 6.97
CA SER A 343 -13.56 -2.34 8.43
C SER A 343 -14.57 -3.26 9.10
N ARG A 344 -15.72 -3.52 8.49
CA ARG A 344 -16.78 -4.37 9.04
C ARG A 344 -16.95 -5.66 8.23
N GLU A 345 -17.55 -5.58 7.06
CA GLU A 345 -17.79 -6.75 6.20
C GLU A 345 -16.49 -7.37 5.72
N GLY A 346 -15.50 -6.55 5.35
CA GLY A 346 -14.18 -7.02 4.91
C GLY A 346 -13.44 -7.78 5.99
N GLN A 347 -13.51 -7.33 7.26
CA GLN A 347 -12.90 -8.05 8.39
C GLN A 347 -13.60 -9.38 8.68
N ALA A 348 -14.93 -9.45 8.58
CA ALA A 348 -15.67 -10.69 8.77
C ALA A 348 -15.27 -11.74 7.71
N ILE A 349 -15.14 -11.33 6.45
CA ILE A 349 -14.67 -12.20 5.36
C ILE A 349 -13.20 -12.62 5.59
N ALA A 350 -12.33 -11.68 5.99
CA ALA A 350 -10.92 -11.97 6.25
C ALA A 350 -10.76 -13.03 7.35
N VAL A 351 -11.50 -12.89 8.46
CA VAL A 351 -11.51 -13.87 9.54
C VAL A 351 -11.98 -15.24 9.05
N ALA A 352 -13.08 -15.29 8.28
CA ALA A 352 -13.61 -16.55 7.75
C ALA A 352 -12.63 -17.23 6.76
N LEU A 353 -11.86 -16.47 5.97
CA LEU A 353 -10.82 -16.99 5.10
C LEU A 353 -9.58 -17.44 5.90
N GLU A 354 -9.19 -16.68 6.95
CA GLU A 354 -8.09 -17.07 7.85
C GLU A 354 -8.39 -18.40 8.56
N GLU A 355 -9.61 -18.56 9.08
CA GLU A 355 -10.08 -19.82 9.68
C GLU A 355 -9.97 -21.01 8.70
N ARG A 356 -10.10 -20.77 7.39
CA ARG A 356 -9.98 -21.79 6.32
C ARG A 356 -8.57 -21.90 5.73
N ALA A 357 -7.60 -21.24 6.33
CA ALA A 357 -6.22 -21.19 5.82
C ALA A 357 -6.13 -20.78 4.32
N VAL A 358 -7.10 -19.99 3.84
CA VAL A 358 -7.10 -19.45 2.48
C VAL A 358 -6.28 -18.16 2.48
N PRO A 359 -5.21 -18.05 1.65
CA PRO A 359 -4.44 -16.83 1.53
C PRO A 359 -5.33 -15.69 1.06
N HIS A 360 -5.39 -14.63 1.83
CA HIS A 360 -6.20 -13.45 1.53
C HIS A 360 -5.47 -12.18 1.87
N ARG A 361 -5.93 -11.09 1.31
CA ARG A 361 -5.38 -9.76 1.50
C ARG A 361 -6.51 -8.74 1.45
N VAL A 362 -6.52 -7.85 2.41
CA VAL A 362 -7.41 -6.69 2.41
C VAL A 362 -6.71 -5.57 1.67
N VAL A 363 -7.34 -5.04 0.62
CA VAL A 363 -6.77 -4.03 -0.30
C VAL A 363 -7.62 -2.77 -0.24
N GLY A 364 -6.98 -1.62 -0.39
CA GLY A 364 -7.65 -0.31 -0.50
C GLY A 364 -7.24 0.67 0.59
N GLU A 365 -7.67 1.90 0.43
CA GLU A 365 -7.24 3.09 1.15
C GLU A 365 -7.42 3.03 2.68
N ALA A 366 -8.46 2.34 3.17
CA ALA A 366 -8.68 2.13 4.60
C ALA A 366 -8.02 0.86 5.16
N ALA A 367 -7.39 0.05 4.31
CA ALA A 367 -6.89 -1.28 4.69
C ALA A 367 -5.62 -1.22 5.53
N PHE A 368 -4.77 -0.21 5.37
CA PHE A 368 -3.50 -0.09 6.08
C PHE A 368 -3.67 -0.14 7.60
N PHE A 369 -4.51 0.72 8.17
CA PHE A 369 -4.78 0.75 9.60
C PHE A 369 -5.60 -0.45 10.11
N GLN A 370 -6.21 -1.22 9.21
CA GLN A 370 -6.95 -2.45 9.54
C GLN A 370 -6.08 -3.71 9.53
N ARG A 371 -4.85 -3.64 9.02
CA ARG A 371 -3.90 -4.76 9.06
C ARG A 371 -3.61 -5.18 10.49
N ALA A 372 -3.50 -6.48 10.72
CA ALA A 372 -3.35 -7.04 12.07
C ALA A 372 -2.12 -6.47 12.81
N GLU A 373 -0.97 -6.44 12.13
CA GLU A 373 0.30 -5.92 12.66
C GLU A 373 0.25 -4.43 12.98
N ILE A 374 -0.46 -3.64 12.18
CA ILE A 374 -0.63 -2.20 12.40
C ILE A 374 -1.59 -1.94 13.56
N ARG A 375 -2.68 -2.70 13.63
CA ARG A 375 -3.61 -2.63 14.78
C ARG A 375 -2.95 -3.03 16.09
N ASP A 376 -2.04 -4.01 16.05
CA ASP A 376 -1.29 -4.44 17.24
C ASP A 376 -0.30 -3.34 17.68
N LEU A 377 0.41 -2.73 16.74
CA LEU A 377 1.31 -1.60 17.01
C LEU A 377 0.54 -0.36 17.51
N LEU A 378 -0.59 -0.02 16.89
CA LEU A 378 -1.47 1.06 17.36
C LEU A 378 -2.02 0.80 18.76
N ALA A 379 -2.37 -0.45 19.09
CA ALA A 379 -2.81 -0.78 20.44
C ALA A 379 -1.72 -0.50 21.47
N TRP A 380 -0.46 -0.88 21.20
CA TRP A 380 0.67 -0.55 22.07
C TRP A 380 0.89 0.96 22.18
N LEU A 381 0.84 1.71 21.07
CA LEU A 381 0.98 3.17 21.10
C LEU A 381 -0.14 3.84 21.90
N ARG A 382 -1.40 3.40 21.70
CA ARG A 382 -2.56 3.92 22.45
C ARG A 382 -2.45 3.67 23.95
N LEU A 383 -2.10 2.45 24.36
CA LEU A 383 -1.95 2.13 25.80
C LEU A 383 -0.76 2.85 26.45
N LEU A 384 0.31 3.11 25.69
CA LEU A 384 1.46 3.86 26.17
C LEU A 384 1.19 5.36 26.25
N ALA A 385 0.32 5.88 25.37
CA ALA A 385 -0.13 7.27 25.44
C ALA A 385 -1.19 7.49 26.54
N ASP A 386 -2.06 6.48 26.76
CA ASP A 386 -3.16 6.52 27.72
C ASP A 386 -3.41 5.12 28.34
N ALA A 387 -2.99 4.93 29.58
CA ALA A 387 -3.16 3.68 30.34
C ALA A 387 -4.63 3.32 30.64
N SER A 388 -5.55 4.29 30.52
CA SER A 388 -6.99 4.08 30.76
C SER A 388 -7.69 3.40 29.57
N ASN A 389 -7.04 3.30 28.42
CA ASN A 389 -7.58 2.65 27.21
C ASN A 389 -7.60 1.13 27.36
N ALA A 390 -8.66 0.62 28.00
CA ALA A 390 -8.81 -0.80 28.29
C ALA A 390 -8.84 -1.68 27.02
N ALA A 391 -9.42 -1.20 25.91
CA ALA A 391 -9.47 -1.94 24.65
C ALA A 391 -8.06 -2.17 24.06
N ALA A 392 -7.21 -1.15 24.11
CA ALA A 392 -5.81 -1.24 23.68
C ALA A 392 -5.02 -2.23 24.56
N VAL A 393 -5.22 -2.18 25.89
CA VAL A 393 -4.57 -3.12 26.82
C VAL A 393 -5.01 -4.56 26.54
N VAL A 394 -6.32 -4.81 26.37
CA VAL A 394 -6.85 -6.15 26.07
C VAL A 394 -6.26 -6.70 24.78
N ARG A 395 -6.19 -5.89 23.73
CA ARG A 395 -5.59 -6.31 22.46
C ARG A 395 -4.09 -6.63 22.62
N ALA A 396 -3.32 -5.77 23.28
CA ALA A 396 -1.90 -6.00 23.53
C ALA A 396 -1.62 -7.27 24.36
N LEU A 397 -2.53 -7.65 25.26
CA LEU A 397 -2.46 -8.89 26.03
C LEU A 397 -2.80 -10.13 25.18
N ALA A 398 -3.78 -10.03 24.29
CA ALA A 398 -4.26 -11.16 23.49
C ALA A 398 -3.33 -11.53 22.32
N ARG A 399 -2.42 -10.62 21.92
CA ARG A 399 -1.58 -10.78 20.73
C ARG A 399 -0.09 -10.94 21.10
N PRO A 400 0.74 -11.44 20.18
CA PRO A 400 2.20 -11.50 20.37
C PRO A 400 2.77 -10.14 20.78
N PRO A 401 3.78 -10.09 21.64
CA PRO A 401 4.54 -11.22 22.23
C PRO A 401 3.94 -11.77 23.56
N ILE A 402 2.78 -11.34 23.98
CA ILE A 402 2.19 -11.70 25.28
C ILE A 402 1.33 -12.95 25.20
N GLU A 403 0.37 -12.98 24.28
CA GLU A 403 -0.54 -14.11 24.01
C GLU A 403 -1.24 -14.67 25.25
N LEU A 404 -1.77 -13.78 26.11
CA LEU A 404 -2.52 -14.16 27.29
C LEU A 404 -3.89 -14.72 26.87
N ARG A 405 -4.30 -15.84 27.47
CA ARG A 405 -5.58 -16.49 27.15
C ARG A 405 -6.78 -15.62 27.49
N SER A 406 -7.84 -15.70 26.73
CA SER A 406 -9.07 -14.89 26.92
C SER A 406 -9.67 -15.06 28.33
N VAL A 407 -9.59 -16.26 28.89
CA VAL A 407 -10.05 -16.55 30.26
C VAL A 407 -9.23 -15.77 31.31
N ASP A 408 -7.92 -15.66 31.10
CA ASP A 408 -7.04 -14.95 32.02
C ASP A 408 -7.19 -13.44 31.89
N ILE A 409 -7.41 -12.93 30.65
CA ILE A 409 -7.78 -11.53 30.40
C ILE A 409 -9.11 -11.21 31.12
N ALA A 410 -10.11 -12.08 31.00
CA ALA A 410 -11.40 -11.90 31.71
C ALA A 410 -11.23 -11.85 33.25
N ARG A 411 -10.36 -12.68 33.83
CA ARG A 411 -10.02 -12.63 35.25
C ARG A 411 -9.40 -11.28 35.64
N CYS A 412 -8.43 -10.79 34.83
CA CYS A 412 -7.83 -9.48 35.08
C CYS A 412 -8.86 -8.34 34.96
N THR A 413 -9.77 -8.42 33.99
CA THR A 413 -10.88 -7.46 33.82
C THR A 413 -11.84 -7.48 35.06
N GLN A 414 -12.10 -8.65 35.62
CA GLN A 414 -12.89 -8.75 36.87
C GLN A 414 -12.17 -8.12 38.05
N ILE A 415 -10.84 -8.27 38.15
CA ILE A 415 -10.03 -7.62 39.21
C ILE A 415 -10.12 -6.10 39.02
N ALA A 416 -9.96 -5.58 37.79
CA ALA A 416 -10.09 -4.17 37.48
C ALA A 416 -11.44 -3.60 37.94
N ARG A 417 -12.54 -4.25 37.56
CA ARG A 417 -13.90 -3.84 37.95
C ARG A 417 -14.15 -3.88 39.45
N ARG A 418 -13.74 -4.96 40.13
CA ARG A 418 -13.95 -5.14 41.59
C ARG A 418 -13.16 -4.13 42.42
N ARG A 419 -11.92 -3.80 41.98
CA ARG A 419 -11.01 -2.89 42.70
C ARG A 419 -11.08 -1.46 42.19
N LYS A 420 -11.90 -1.17 41.17
CA LYS A 420 -12.00 0.13 40.49
C LYS A 420 -10.62 0.65 40.02
N LEU A 421 -9.81 -0.23 39.45
CA LEU A 421 -8.49 0.06 38.93
C LEU A 421 -8.55 0.21 37.39
N ASP A 422 -7.65 0.98 36.81
CA ASP A 422 -7.37 0.84 35.38
C ASP A 422 -6.80 -0.57 35.06
N MET A 423 -6.78 -0.92 33.78
CA MET A 423 -6.43 -2.28 33.40
C MET A 423 -4.94 -2.60 33.68
N VAL A 424 -4.04 -1.63 33.59
CA VAL A 424 -2.59 -1.82 33.85
C VAL A 424 -2.34 -2.01 35.33
N ALA A 425 -2.99 -1.21 36.20
CA ALA A 425 -2.93 -1.38 37.67
C ALA A 425 -3.57 -2.70 38.10
N ALA A 426 -4.66 -3.12 37.43
CA ALA A 426 -5.27 -4.42 37.71
C ALA A 426 -4.36 -5.59 37.32
N LEU A 427 -3.60 -5.50 36.24
CA LEU A 427 -2.59 -6.47 35.86
C LEU A 427 -1.46 -6.57 36.89
N ALA A 428 -0.99 -5.44 37.40
CA ALA A 428 -0.01 -5.45 38.50
C ALA A 428 -0.57 -6.17 39.74
N ALA A 429 -1.83 -5.89 40.11
CA ALA A 429 -2.51 -6.56 41.23
C ALA A 429 -2.80 -8.06 40.94
N ALA A 430 -2.96 -8.44 39.68
CA ALA A 430 -3.20 -9.83 39.28
C ALA A 430 -1.98 -10.73 39.48
N THR A 431 -0.77 -10.18 39.42
CA THR A 431 0.47 -10.95 39.69
C THR A 431 0.54 -11.52 41.11
N GLU A 432 -0.17 -10.89 42.05
CA GLU A 432 -0.23 -11.32 43.44
C GLU A 432 -1.49 -12.15 43.74
N SER A 433 -2.43 -12.25 42.80
CA SER A 433 -3.71 -12.93 43.03
C SER A 433 -3.59 -14.44 42.86
N PRO A 434 -4.09 -15.25 43.80
CA PRO A 434 -4.09 -16.70 43.68
C PRO A 434 -5.07 -17.21 42.60
N GLN A 435 -5.98 -16.37 42.10
CA GLN A 435 -6.93 -16.71 41.06
C GLN A 435 -6.30 -16.72 39.63
N VAL A 436 -5.09 -16.18 39.50
CA VAL A 436 -4.35 -16.12 38.21
C VAL A 436 -3.29 -17.23 38.17
N PRO A 437 -3.33 -18.11 37.17
CA PRO A 437 -2.34 -19.21 37.06
C PRO A 437 -0.89 -18.69 36.96
N PRO A 438 0.11 -19.48 37.39
CA PRO A 438 1.52 -19.07 37.33
C PRO A 438 1.97 -18.63 35.95
N GLU A 439 1.58 -19.36 34.91
CA GLU A 439 1.89 -19.05 33.50
C GLU A 439 1.33 -17.67 33.06
N ALA A 440 0.09 -17.42 33.43
CA ALA A 440 -0.54 -16.12 33.12
C ALA A 440 0.18 -14.98 33.87
N ARG A 441 0.66 -15.22 35.11
CA ARG A 441 1.46 -14.24 35.85
C ARG A 441 2.80 -13.93 35.17
N GLU A 442 3.47 -14.95 34.65
CA GLU A 442 4.73 -14.76 33.89
C GLU A 442 4.48 -13.89 32.67
N ARG A 443 3.46 -14.19 31.87
CA ARG A 443 3.08 -13.38 30.68
C ARG A 443 2.68 -11.94 31.07
N ILE A 444 1.95 -11.76 32.17
CA ILE A 444 1.61 -10.44 32.70
C ILE A 444 2.89 -9.70 33.15
N MET A 445 3.86 -10.36 33.75
CA MET A 445 5.13 -9.73 34.12
C MET A 445 5.94 -9.27 32.87
N VAL A 446 5.94 -10.07 31.80
CA VAL A 446 6.53 -9.67 30.52
C VAL A 446 5.84 -8.42 29.97
N PHE A 447 4.51 -8.38 29.96
CA PHE A 447 3.75 -7.20 29.56
C PHE A 447 4.12 -5.97 30.38
N LEU A 448 4.12 -6.08 31.71
CA LEU A 448 4.45 -4.96 32.60
C LEU A 448 5.88 -4.46 32.42
N LYS A 449 6.83 -5.35 32.11
CA LYS A 449 8.23 -4.99 31.79
C LYS A 449 8.28 -4.18 30.49
N LEU A 450 7.61 -4.63 29.44
CA LEU A 450 7.55 -3.92 28.14
C LEU A 450 6.85 -2.55 28.30
N TYR A 451 5.73 -2.52 29.03
CA TYR A 451 5.00 -1.30 29.32
C TYR A 451 5.84 -0.25 30.05
N ARG A 452 6.53 -0.65 31.15
CA ARG A 452 7.41 0.25 31.90
C ARG A 452 8.56 0.78 31.07
N SER A 453 9.17 -0.08 30.25
CA SER A 453 10.26 0.35 29.35
C SER A 453 9.78 1.28 28.23
N GLY A 454 8.55 1.11 27.74
CA GLY A 454 7.94 1.98 26.76
C GLY A 454 7.63 3.37 27.33
N ILE A 455 6.96 3.39 28.50
CA ILE A 455 6.58 4.65 29.15
C ILE A 455 7.79 5.52 29.55
N ALA A 456 8.89 4.90 29.96
CA ALA A 456 10.12 5.62 30.34
C ALA A 456 10.75 6.43 29.18
N ALA A 457 10.44 6.09 27.94
CA ALA A 457 11.01 6.72 26.74
C ALA A 457 10.02 7.56 25.93
N ILE A 458 8.71 7.51 26.26
CA ILE A 458 7.64 8.08 25.42
C ILE A 458 7.66 9.62 25.34
N ASP A 459 8.23 10.30 26.32
CA ASP A 459 8.27 11.75 26.40
C ASP A 459 9.67 12.32 26.13
N THR A 460 10.69 11.47 25.88
CA THR A 460 12.10 11.88 25.79
C THR A 460 12.79 11.47 24.50
N THR A 461 12.19 10.59 23.73
CA THR A 461 12.76 10.08 22.48
C THR A 461 12.07 10.74 21.29
N ARG A 462 12.73 10.81 20.13
CA ARG A 462 12.05 11.22 18.88
C ARG A 462 11.01 10.18 18.46
N PRO A 463 9.87 10.59 17.85
CA PRO A 463 8.79 9.69 17.45
C PRO A 463 9.23 8.52 16.55
N ASP A 464 10.05 8.79 15.54
CA ASP A 464 10.56 7.80 14.59
C ASP A 464 11.44 6.74 15.27
N LEU A 465 12.42 7.17 16.07
CA LEU A 465 13.27 6.26 16.84
C LEU A 465 12.48 5.44 17.85
N TYR A 466 11.47 6.05 18.47
CA TYR A 466 10.60 5.36 19.41
C TYR A 466 9.82 4.23 18.74
N VAL A 467 9.21 4.50 17.58
CA VAL A 467 8.44 3.51 16.81
C VAL A 467 9.33 2.36 16.37
N HIS A 468 10.52 2.63 15.83
CA HIS A 468 11.46 1.56 15.44
C HIS A 468 11.84 0.68 16.63
N ARG A 469 12.17 1.28 17.77
CA ARG A 469 12.50 0.55 19.00
C ARG A 469 11.31 -0.24 19.54
N LEU A 470 10.10 0.29 19.42
CA LEU A 470 8.88 -0.41 19.83
C LEU A 470 8.65 -1.66 18.96
N ILE A 471 8.74 -1.54 17.64
CA ILE A 471 8.62 -2.66 16.70
C ILE A 471 9.63 -3.77 17.03
N ASP A 472 10.88 -3.40 17.34
CA ASP A 472 11.92 -4.37 17.67
C ASP A 472 11.69 -5.04 19.04
N ARG A 473 11.25 -4.28 20.05
CA ARG A 473 10.93 -4.81 21.38
C ARG A 473 9.74 -5.75 21.39
N LEU A 474 8.75 -5.48 20.53
CA LEU A 474 7.60 -6.36 20.33
C LEU A 474 7.94 -7.61 19.50
N GLY A 475 9.16 -7.69 18.94
CA GLY A 475 9.62 -8.83 18.14
C GLY A 475 8.91 -8.98 16.81
N LEU A 476 8.21 -7.95 16.34
CA LEU A 476 7.39 -8.00 15.13
C LEU A 476 8.18 -8.26 13.84
N ARG A 477 9.52 -8.09 13.87
CA ARG A 477 10.43 -8.34 12.75
C ARG A 477 11.23 -9.66 12.87
N ARG A 478 11.61 -10.10 14.07
CA ARG A 478 12.66 -11.12 14.28
C ARG A 478 12.35 -12.49 13.70
N HIS A 479 11.10 -12.95 13.75
CA HIS A 479 10.74 -14.30 13.30
C HIS A 479 10.39 -14.39 11.81
N GLN A 480 10.36 -13.26 11.11
CA GLN A 480 9.77 -13.14 9.78
C GLN A 480 10.80 -12.86 8.66
N LEU A 481 12.01 -12.42 9.02
CA LEU A 481 13.05 -12.02 8.04
C LEU A 481 13.50 -13.14 7.09
N PHE A 482 13.24 -14.39 7.45
CA PHE A 482 13.67 -15.58 6.68
C PHE A 482 12.54 -16.26 5.92
N ALA A 483 11.30 -15.90 6.19
CA ALA A 483 10.20 -16.51 5.48
C ALA A 483 10.10 -15.92 4.07
N ALA A 484 10.19 -16.77 3.06
CA ALA A 484 9.98 -16.39 1.66
C ALA A 484 8.48 -16.28 1.30
N GLN A 485 7.62 -15.98 2.28
CA GLN A 485 6.18 -15.95 2.11
C GLN A 485 5.70 -14.54 1.80
N ALA A 486 4.79 -14.38 0.86
CA ALA A 486 4.27 -13.10 0.40
C ALA A 486 3.63 -12.28 1.53
N ASP A 487 2.88 -12.93 2.42
CA ASP A 487 2.24 -12.30 3.58
C ASP A 487 3.24 -11.70 4.58
N VAL A 488 4.40 -12.35 4.72
CA VAL A 488 5.49 -11.86 5.57
C VAL A 488 6.14 -10.60 4.98
N VAL A 489 6.37 -10.60 3.66
CA VAL A 489 6.92 -9.42 2.96
C VAL A 489 5.96 -8.24 3.08
N GLU A 490 4.66 -8.46 2.88
CA GLU A 490 3.65 -7.41 3.04
C GLU A 490 3.58 -6.88 4.47
N ARG A 491 3.68 -7.75 5.47
CA ARG A 491 3.71 -7.36 6.88
C ARG A 491 4.92 -6.50 7.21
N LEU A 492 6.11 -6.89 6.73
CA LEU A 492 7.32 -6.10 6.90
C LEU A 492 7.22 -4.72 6.22
N ARG A 493 6.65 -4.66 5.02
CA ARG A 493 6.39 -3.40 4.31
C ARG A 493 5.41 -2.50 5.05
N ALA A 494 4.33 -3.07 5.61
CA ALA A 494 3.37 -2.30 6.41
C ALA A 494 4.01 -1.69 7.66
N LEU A 495 4.82 -2.48 8.39
CA LEU A 495 5.58 -1.97 9.55
C LEU A 495 6.60 -0.90 9.14
N ALA A 496 7.19 -1.05 7.99
CA ALA A 496 8.11 -0.13 7.38
C ALA A 496 7.44 1.22 7.11
N ARG A 497 6.31 1.20 6.40
CA ARG A 497 5.51 2.39 6.12
C ARG A 497 5.05 3.09 7.40
N PHE A 498 4.69 2.34 8.44
CA PHE A 498 4.36 2.95 9.73
C PHE A 498 5.56 3.72 10.33
N GLY A 499 6.77 3.20 10.16
CA GLY A 499 8.01 3.93 10.53
C GLY A 499 8.21 5.20 9.70
N GLU A 500 7.89 5.17 8.40
CA GLU A 500 7.94 6.37 7.54
C GLU A 500 6.93 7.44 7.96
N LEU A 501 5.71 7.07 8.36
CA LEU A 501 4.72 8.00 8.93
C LEU A 501 5.25 8.68 10.19
N ALA A 502 5.92 7.93 11.07
CA ALA A 502 6.56 8.50 12.26
C ALA A 502 7.71 9.45 11.91
N SER A 503 8.50 9.11 10.90
CA SER A 503 9.61 9.96 10.41
C SER A 503 9.08 11.24 9.74
N ALA A 504 8.02 11.14 8.95
CA ALA A 504 7.36 12.30 8.34
C ALA A 504 6.79 13.24 9.41
N TYR A 505 6.15 12.67 10.43
CA TYR A 505 5.67 13.46 11.58
C TYR A 505 6.80 14.17 12.33
N ALA A 506 7.90 13.48 12.63
CA ALA A 506 9.06 14.06 13.30
C ALA A 506 9.75 15.17 12.48
N ARG A 507 9.70 15.10 11.14
CA ARG A 507 10.21 16.19 10.27
C ARG A 507 9.34 17.44 10.34
N ARG A 508 8.01 17.29 10.38
CA ARG A 508 7.07 18.42 10.49
C ARG A 508 7.11 19.06 11.87
N SER A 509 7.23 18.24 12.92
CA SER A 509 7.20 18.68 14.31
C SER A 509 8.46 18.20 15.05
N PRO A 510 9.63 18.87 14.87
CA PRO A 510 10.91 18.41 15.42
C PRO A 510 10.97 18.31 16.93
N GLN A 511 10.10 19.01 17.64
CA GLN A 511 10.01 19.01 19.12
C GLN A 511 8.94 18.04 19.64
N ALA A 512 8.19 17.39 18.76
CA ALA A 512 7.09 16.51 19.17
C ALA A 512 7.59 15.25 19.87
N THR A 513 6.82 14.82 20.85
CA THR A 513 7.06 13.58 21.60
C THR A 513 6.39 12.37 20.93
N PRO A 514 6.85 11.14 21.20
CA PRO A 514 6.15 9.93 20.78
C PRO A 514 4.71 9.84 21.30
N ARG A 515 4.40 10.45 22.44
CA ARG A 515 3.03 10.51 22.99
C ARG A 515 2.11 11.34 22.09
N GLU A 516 2.57 12.47 21.61
CA GLU A 516 1.82 13.32 20.67
C GLU A 516 1.63 12.61 19.34
N PHE A 517 2.69 12.00 18.80
CA PHE A 517 2.57 11.13 17.62
C PHE A 517 1.56 10.00 17.81
N ALA A 518 1.60 9.29 18.95
CA ALA A 518 0.67 8.20 19.22
C ALA A 518 -0.80 8.66 19.25
N ARG A 519 -1.07 9.86 19.76
CA ARG A 519 -2.41 10.46 19.74
C ARG A 519 -2.82 10.89 18.33
N SER A 520 -1.92 11.53 17.59
CA SER A 520 -2.15 11.99 16.22
C SER A 520 -2.44 10.81 15.29
N ILE A 521 -1.57 9.78 15.28
CA ILE A 521 -1.75 8.63 14.38
C ILE A 521 -2.97 7.77 14.77
N ALA A 522 -3.33 7.71 16.06
CA ALA A 522 -4.55 7.05 16.50
C ALA A 522 -5.80 7.76 15.98
N ALA A 523 -5.80 9.10 16.01
CA ALA A 523 -6.89 9.91 15.48
C ALA A 523 -6.99 9.80 13.94
N VAL A 524 -5.84 9.77 13.23
CA VAL A 524 -5.78 9.49 11.78
C VAL A 524 -6.40 8.13 11.47
N ALA A 525 -6.02 7.08 12.21
CA ALA A 525 -6.57 5.74 12.03
C ALA A 525 -8.09 5.66 12.27
N ASP A 526 -8.62 6.49 13.17
CA ASP A 526 -10.05 6.55 13.51
C ASP A 526 -10.84 7.51 12.59
N SER A 527 -10.16 8.38 11.82
CA SER A 527 -10.78 9.39 10.94
C SER A 527 -11.45 8.80 9.71
N GLY A 528 -11.00 7.63 9.26
CA GLY A 528 -11.43 7.00 8.01
C GLY A 528 -11.03 7.81 6.75
N LEU A 529 -10.07 8.73 6.86
CA LEU A 529 -9.50 9.39 5.71
C LEU A 529 -8.72 8.40 4.86
N ARG A 530 -8.76 8.64 3.55
CA ARG A 530 -8.06 7.82 2.57
C ARG A 530 -6.58 8.20 2.59
N GLU A 531 -5.71 7.22 2.72
CA GLU A 531 -4.29 7.39 2.40
C GLU A 531 -4.09 7.32 0.88
N GLN A 532 -3.00 7.92 0.38
CA GLN A 532 -2.64 7.76 -1.03
C GLN A 532 -2.43 6.28 -1.35
N ASP A 533 -2.92 5.86 -2.51
CA ASP A 533 -2.80 4.49 -3.01
C ASP A 533 -1.34 4.00 -2.92
N GLU A 534 -1.10 2.97 -2.13
CA GLU A 534 0.12 2.20 -2.31
C GLU A 534 0.06 1.47 -3.66
N PRO A 535 1.18 1.40 -4.40
CA PRO A 535 1.23 0.62 -5.62
C PRO A 535 0.81 -0.82 -5.29
N GLU A 536 -0.28 -1.25 -5.90
CA GLU A 536 -0.79 -2.61 -5.74
C GLU A 536 0.29 -3.58 -6.20
N LEU A 537 0.65 -4.54 -5.34
CA LEU A 537 1.53 -5.63 -5.70
C LEU A 537 0.77 -6.57 -6.64
N SER A 538 0.82 -6.27 -7.93
CA SER A 538 0.32 -7.17 -8.96
C SER A 538 1.03 -8.53 -8.84
N GLY A 539 0.28 -9.60 -8.61
CA GLY A 539 0.81 -10.97 -8.59
C GLY A 539 0.78 -11.69 -7.24
N ALA A 540 0.24 -11.10 -6.17
CA ALA A 540 0.01 -11.86 -4.94
C ALA A 540 -1.01 -13.00 -5.20
N ARG A 541 -0.60 -14.25 -4.97
CA ARG A 541 -1.50 -15.43 -5.03
C ARG A 541 -2.40 -15.47 -3.78
N ALA A 542 -3.22 -14.43 -3.61
CA ALA A 542 -4.10 -14.26 -2.47
C ALA A 542 -5.46 -13.71 -2.91
N VAL A 543 -6.52 -14.12 -2.24
CA VAL A 543 -7.87 -13.57 -2.43
C VAL A 543 -7.86 -12.09 -2.05
N GLN A 544 -8.39 -11.24 -2.90
CA GLN A 544 -8.41 -9.80 -2.67
C GLN A 544 -9.76 -9.38 -2.10
N ILE A 545 -9.76 -8.75 -0.93
CA ILE A 545 -10.93 -8.15 -0.29
C ILE A 545 -10.82 -6.65 -0.46
N VAL A 546 -11.77 -6.04 -1.19
CA VAL A 546 -11.69 -4.64 -1.63
C VAL A 546 -13.02 -3.94 -1.39
N SER A 547 -12.99 -2.63 -1.11
CA SER A 547 -14.23 -1.86 -1.06
C SER A 547 -14.88 -1.74 -2.45
N LEU A 548 -16.20 -1.60 -2.50
CA LEU A 548 -16.94 -1.38 -3.76
C LEU A 548 -16.42 -0.16 -4.53
N ASP A 549 -15.96 0.84 -3.82
CA ASP A 549 -15.47 2.12 -4.40
C ASP A 549 -13.99 2.03 -4.84
N GLY A 550 -13.20 1.10 -4.28
CA GLY A 550 -11.74 0.99 -4.52
C GLY A 550 -11.35 -0.10 -5.53
N GLY A 551 -12.29 -0.95 -5.93
CA GLY A 551 -12.01 -2.14 -6.74
C GLY A 551 -11.84 -1.91 -8.26
N PHE A 552 -11.80 -0.67 -8.75
CA PHE A 552 -11.96 -0.37 -10.18
C PHE A 552 -10.83 -0.85 -11.11
N ALA A 553 -9.64 -1.09 -10.59
CA ALA A 553 -8.51 -1.57 -11.38
C ALA A 553 -8.41 -3.10 -11.48
N LEU A 554 -9.14 -3.83 -10.63
CA LEU A 554 -9.01 -5.27 -10.48
C LEU A 554 -9.98 -6.05 -11.36
N GLU A 555 -9.57 -7.22 -11.81
CA GLU A 555 -10.41 -8.19 -12.52
C GLU A 555 -10.00 -9.61 -12.14
N ALA A 556 -10.98 -10.51 -12.02
CA ALA A 556 -10.76 -11.90 -11.62
C ALA A 556 -11.71 -12.87 -12.34
N ALA A 557 -11.38 -14.15 -12.32
CA ALA A 557 -12.29 -15.17 -12.81
C ALA A 557 -13.57 -15.22 -11.95
N HIS A 558 -13.41 -15.13 -10.63
CA HIS A 558 -14.50 -15.22 -9.64
C HIS A 558 -14.61 -13.95 -8.82
N VAL A 559 -15.81 -13.35 -8.81
CA VAL A 559 -16.07 -12.10 -8.08
C VAL A 559 -17.26 -12.31 -7.14
N TYR A 560 -17.09 -12.00 -5.87
CA TYR A 560 -18.13 -11.98 -4.85
C TYR A 560 -18.46 -10.53 -4.51
N VAL A 561 -19.74 -10.16 -4.57
CA VAL A 561 -20.22 -8.84 -4.14
C VAL A 561 -21.15 -9.05 -2.95
N VAL A 562 -20.73 -8.61 -1.78
CA VAL A 562 -21.43 -8.89 -0.51
C VAL A 562 -22.17 -7.66 0.02
N GLY A 563 -23.08 -7.87 1.00
CA GLY A 563 -23.77 -6.78 1.69
C GLY A 563 -24.83 -6.07 0.85
N LEU A 564 -25.36 -6.72 -0.17
CA LEU A 564 -26.28 -6.13 -1.15
C LEU A 564 -27.75 -6.06 -0.66
N HIS A 565 -27.97 -5.50 0.53
CA HIS A 565 -29.31 -5.27 1.09
C HIS A 565 -29.90 -3.91 0.71
N GLY A 566 -31.18 -3.69 0.98
CA GLY A 566 -31.92 -2.48 0.60
C GLY A 566 -31.39 -1.16 1.20
N GLY A 567 -30.58 -1.24 2.25
CA GLY A 567 -29.87 -0.10 2.85
C GLY A 567 -28.43 0.10 2.33
N LEU A 568 -28.06 -0.56 1.23
CA LEU A 568 -26.74 -0.40 0.61
C LEU A 568 -26.48 1.07 0.25
N ALA A 569 -25.43 1.62 0.80
CA ALA A 569 -24.90 2.93 0.45
C ALA A 569 -23.47 2.78 -0.05
N VAL A 570 -23.13 3.53 -1.07
CA VAL A 570 -21.75 3.70 -1.55
C VAL A 570 -21.24 5.08 -1.16
N ALA A 571 -19.96 5.25 -1.04
CA ALA A 571 -19.37 6.55 -0.80
C ALA A 571 -19.74 7.49 -1.98
N VAL A 572 -20.38 8.60 -1.66
CA VAL A 572 -20.75 9.64 -2.63
C VAL A 572 -19.95 10.88 -2.27
N PRO A 573 -19.33 11.55 -3.26
CA PRO A 573 -18.58 12.77 -2.98
C PRO A 573 -19.41 13.81 -2.24
N GLU A 574 -18.78 14.59 -1.37
CA GLU A 574 -19.41 15.69 -0.65
C GLU A 574 -20.12 16.64 -1.64
N ARG A 575 -21.32 17.11 -1.26
CA ARG A 575 -22.10 18.01 -2.12
C ARG A 575 -21.50 19.41 -2.08
N ILE A 576 -21.27 19.96 -3.28
CA ILE A 576 -20.96 21.38 -3.44
C ILE A 576 -22.28 22.14 -3.61
N PRO A 577 -22.45 23.32 -2.96
CA PRO A 577 -23.62 24.17 -3.19
C PRO A 577 -23.81 24.52 -4.67
N ASP A 578 -25.03 24.37 -5.16
CA ASP A 578 -25.35 24.51 -6.60
C ASP A 578 -25.05 25.93 -7.11
N GLU A 579 -25.14 26.95 -6.24
CA GLU A 579 -24.84 28.35 -6.54
C GLU A 579 -23.32 28.60 -6.81
N LEU A 580 -22.47 27.72 -6.36
CA LEU A 580 -21.03 27.75 -6.62
C LEU A 580 -20.64 27.04 -7.92
N LEU A 581 -21.55 26.29 -8.52
CA LEU A 581 -21.36 25.51 -9.74
C LEU A 581 -22.05 26.17 -10.95
N SER A 582 -21.66 25.78 -12.15
CA SER A 582 -22.47 26.05 -13.32
C SER A 582 -23.75 25.20 -13.28
N ALA A 583 -24.85 25.66 -13.91
CA ALA A 583 -26.09 24.91 -13.93
C ALA A 583 -25.97 23.51 -14.56
N GLU A 584 -24.99 23.30 -15.41
CA GLU A 584 -24.65 22.02 -16.03
C GLU A 584 -23.98 21.08 -15.02
N VAL A 585 -22.91 21.53 -14.36
CA VAL A 585 -22.18 20.76 -13.34
C VAL A 585 -23.06 20.45 -12.14
N ALA A 586 -23.95 21.37 -11.72
CA ALA A 586 -24.90 21.12 -10.64
C ALA A 586 -25.88 19.97 -10.99
N ARG A 587 -26.40 19.95 -12.23
CA ARG A 587 -27.25 18.84 -12.71
C ARG A 587 -26.49 17.52 -12.78
N GLU A 588 -25.27 17.52 -13.27
CA GLU A 588 -24.40 16.33 -13.31
C GLU A 588 -24.10 15.80 -11.91
N GLN A 589 -23.82 16.68 -10.94
CA GLN A 589 -23.63 16.31 -9.54
C GLN A 589 -24.86 15.58 -8.98
N GLU A 590 -26.05 16.12 -9.17
CA GLU A 590 -27.29 15.51 -8.69
C GLU A 590 -27.57 14.17 -9.39
N GLN A 591 -27.34 14.08 -10.70
CA GLN A 591 -27.50 12.84 -11.44
C GLN A 591 -26.47 11.79 -10.98
N ALA A 592 -25.20 12.15 -10.80
CA ALA A 592 -24.17 11.25 -10.34
C ALA A 592 -24.51 10.63 -8.98
N ARG A 593 -25.05 11.42 -8.06
CA ARG A 593 -25.51 10.93 -6.75
C ARG A 593 -26.67 9.94 -6.86
N ARG A 594 -27.65 10.21 -7.72
CA ARG A 594 -28.82 9.33 -7.93
C ARG A 594 -28.45 7.96 -8.52
N VAL A 595 -27.40 7.92 -9.36
CA VAL A 595 -26.99 6.69 -10.05
C VAL A 595 -25.76 6.03 -9.41
N ALA A 596 -25.23 6.57 -8.29
CA ALA A 596 -23.97 6.10 -7.70
C ALA A 596 -23.97 4.61 -7.38
N VAL A 597 -25.01 4.10 -6.72
CA VAL A 597 -25.12 2.67 -6.35
C VAL A 597 -25.21 1.79 -7.60
N ARG A 598 -25.94 2.23 -8.64
CA ARG A 598 -26.07 1.51 -9.93
C ARG A 598 -24.72 1.40 -10.62
N ARG A 599 -23.99 2.51 -10.71
CA ARG A 599 -22.63 2.54 -11.29
C ARG A 599 -21.64 1.66 -10.53
N ALA A 600 -21.72 1.68 -9.19
CA ALA A 600 -20.86 0.83 -8.35
C ALA A 600 -21.18 -0.66 -8.56
N LEU A 601 -22.46 -1.03 -8.60
CA LEU A 601 -22.88 -2.41 -8.85
C LEU A 601 -22.50 -2.88 -10.26
N TYR A 602 -22.72 -2.06 -11.29
CA TYR A 602 -22.25 -2.32 -12.65
C TYR A 602 -20.74 -2.54 -12.68
N ALA A 603 -19.97 -1.63 -12.09
CA ALA A 603 -18.52 -1.76 -12.01
C ALA A 603 -18.08 -3.01 -11.26
N ALA A 604 -18.77 -3.38 -10.18
CA ALA A 604 -18.47 -4.56 -9.38
C ALA A 604 -18.70 -5.87 -10.15
N ILE A 605 -19.87 -6.04 -10.75
CA ILE A 605 -20.24 -7.24 -11.50
C ILE A 605 -19.34 -7.44 -12.72
N THR A 606 -19.04 -6.36 -13.44
CA THR A 606 -18.21 -6.42 -14.67
C THR A 606 -16.73 -6.75 -14.42
N ARG A 607 -16.28 -6.92 -13.16
CA ARG A 607 -14.95 -7.45 -12.81
C ARG A 607 -14.80 -8.93 -13.14
N ALA A 608 -15.93 -9.66 -13.16
CA ALA A 608 -15.94 -11.10 -13.34
C ALA A 608 -15.63 -11.49 -14.79
N ARG A 609 -14.66 -12.39 -14.96
CA ARG A 609 -14.33 -13.02 -16.25
C ARG A 609 -15.09 -14.34 -16.47
N ALA A 610 -15.56 -14.99 -15.40
CA ALA A 610 -16.27 -16.25 -15.47
C ALA A 610 -17.52 -16.31 -14.59
N ARG A 611 -17.40 -15.91 -13.30
CA ARG A 611 -18.48 -16.06 -12.33
C ARG A 611 -18.60 -14.83 -11.42
N ALA A 612 -19.84 -14.36 -11.23
CA ALA A 612 -20.20 -13.35 -10.23
C ALA A 612 -21.18 -13.94 -9.21
N VAL A 613 -20.94 -13.70 -7.91
CA VAL A 613 -21.83 -14.08 -6.81
C VAL A 613 -22.32 -12.81 -6.13
N LEU A 614 -23.62 -12.59 -6.14
CA LEU A 614 -24.27 -11.44 -5.51
C LEU A 614 -24.98 -11.91 -4.23
N CYS A 615 -24.59 -11.38 -3.06
CA CYS A 615 -25.15 -11.87 -1.83
C CYS A 615 -25.48 -10.77 -0.82
N TYR A 616 -26.46 -11.05 0.05
CA TYR A 616 -26.85 -10.17 1.13
C TYR A 616 -27.22 -10.95 2.39
N PRO A 617 -27.04 -10.35 3.61
CA PRO A 617 -27.58 -10.91 4.84
C PRO A 617 -29.06 -10.53 5.00
N SER A 618 -29.91 -11.50 5.32
CA SER A 618 -31.35 -11.27 5.50
C SER A 618 -31.71 -10.66 6.86
N VAL A 619 -30.78 -10.72 7.84
CA VAL A 619 -30.95 -10.19 9.19
C VAL A 619 -29.63 -9.53 9.61
N ASN A 620 -29.72 -8.37 10.27
CA ASN A 620 -28.54 -7.69 10.84
C ASN A 620 -28.20 -8.20 12.25
N ASP A 621 -27.08 -7.73 12.83
CA ASP A 621 -26.61 -8.07 14.19
C ASP A 621 -27.62 -7.77 15.31
N ARG A 622 -28.63 -6.92 15.06
CA ARG A 622 -29.70 -6.58 16.00
C ARG A 622 -30.97 -7.41 15.81
N GLY A 623 -30.96 -8.37 14.89
CA GLY A 623 -32.09 -9.21 14.54
C GLY A 623 -33.18 -8.53 13.69
N ALA A 624 -32.87 -7.36 13.10
CA ALA A 624 -33.80 -6.70 12.18
C ALA A 624 -33.65 -7.28 10.77
N SER A 625 -34.78 -7.53 10.09
CA SER A 625 -34.83 -8.04 8.72
C SER A 625 -34.29 -7.03 7.73
N LEU A 626 -33.47 -7.51 6.83
CA LEU A 626 -32.89 -6.75 5.71
C LEU A 626 -33.43 -7.33 4.40
N PRO A 627 -34.19 -6.55 3.59
CA PRO A 627 -34.59 -6.98 2.25
C PRO A 627 -33.38 -6.91 1.29
N ALA A 628 -33.42 -7.67 0.20
CA ALA A 628 -32.49 -7.53 -0.90
C ALA A 628 -32.55 -6.11 -1.48
N SER A 629 -31.42 -5.63 -2.03
CA SER A 629 -31.42 -4.40 -2.81
C SER A 629 -32.30 -4.56 -4.07
N PRO A 630 -33.19 -3.59 -4.39
CA PRO A 630 -33.98 -3.64 -5.62
C PRO A 630 -33.11 -3.79 -6.89
N LEU A 631 -31.91 -3.21 -6.90
CA LEU A 631 -30.97 -3.34 -8.03
C LEU A 631 -30.47 -4.78 -8.23
N VAL A 632 -30.32 -5.53 -7.15
CA VAL A 632 -29.92 -6.95 -7.24
C VAL A 632 -31.09 -7.81 -7.72
N GLU A 633 -32.31 -7.47 -7.33
CA GLU A 633 -33.51 -8.12 -7.86
C GLU A 633 -33.64 -7.92 -9.37
N THR A 634 -33.45 -6.69 -9.86
CA THR A 634 -33.45 -6.39 -11.31
C THR A 634 -32.35 -7.19 -12.02
N ALA A 635 -31.13 -7.25 -11.46
CA ALA A 635 -30.04 -8.05 -12.02
C ALA A 635 -30.38 -9.55 -12.04
N ARG A 636 -31.02 -10.07 -10.98
CA ARG A 636 -31.44 -11.47 -10.88
C ARG A 636 -32.50 -11.82 -11.95
N GLU A 637 -33.52 -10.98 -12.10
CA GLU A 637 -34.55 -11.16 -13.11
C GLU A 637 -34.00 -11.12 -14.53
N ALA A 638 -33.06 -10.22 -14.82
CA ALA A 638 -32.43 -10.08 -16.13
C ALA A 638 -31.71 -11.36 -16.60
N VAL A 639 -31.24 -12.19 -15.69
CA VAL A 639 -30.54 -13.45 -16.02
C VAL A 639 -31.36 -14.70 -15.71
N GLY A 640 -32.59 -14.56 -15.15
CA GLY A 640 -33.44 -15.66 -14.74
C GLY A 640 -32.85 -16.48 -13.59
N GLY A 641 -32.18 -15.80 -12.65
CA GLY A 641 -31.52 -16.43 -11.50
C GLY A 641 -32.51 -16.75 -10.36
N GLU A 642 -32.15 -17.69 -9.51
CA GLU A 642 -32.87 -18.03 -8.29
C GLU A 642 -32.04 -17.70 -7.05
N TRP A 643 -32.73 -17.43 -5.93
CA TRP A 643 -32.05 -17.25 -4.63
C TRP A 643 -31.67 -18.58 -4.01
N GLU A 644 -30.39 -18.72 -3.66
CA GLU A 644 -29.89 -19.82 -2.84
C GLU A 644 -29.82 -19.38 -1.38
N ASP A 645 -30.48 -20.12 -0.48
CA ASP A 645 -30.42 -19.87 0.96
C ASP A 645 -29.14 -20.40 1.58
N LYS A 646 -28.38 -19.55 2.26
CA LYS A 646 -27.15 -19.90 2.98
C LYS A 646 -27.37 -19.73 4.49
N GLN A 647 -27.19 -20.83 5.22
CA GLN A 647 -27.34 -20.85 6.69
C GLN A 647 -25.98 -20.69 7.37
N GLU A 648 -26.03 -20.24 8.62
CA GLU A 648 -24.85 -20.21 9.48
C GLU A 648 -24.41 -21.64 9.79
N GLU A 649 -23.13 -21.91 9.60
CA GLU A 649 -22.51 -23.13 10.05
C GLU A 649 -22.30 -23.05 11.58
N LEU A 650 -23.17 -23.66 12.35
CA LEU A 650 -23.13 -23.64 13.83
C LEU A 650 -21.88 -24.34 14.39
N PHE A 651 -21.41 -25.32 13.66
CA PHE A 651 -20.11 -25.96 13.86
C PHE A 651 -19.42 -25.85 12.51
N GLY A 652 -18.46 -24.95 12.38
CA GLY A 652 -17.69 -24.86 11.14
C GLY A 652 -17.20 -26.26 10.74
N PRO A 653 -17.20 -26.63 9.46
CA PRO A 653 -16.76 -27.96 9.03
C PRO A 653 -15.31 -28.13 9.44
N ALA A 654 -15.00 -29.16 10.19
CA ALA A 654 -13.63 -29.50 10.60
C ALA A 654 -12.77 -28.40 11.28
N GLU A 655 -13.16 -27.15 11.23
CA GLU A 655 -12.37 -25.99 11.58
C GLU A 655 -12.41 -25.61 13.04
N THR A 656 -13.61 -25.55 13.64
CA THR A 656 -13.72 -25.45 15.11
C THR A 656 -13.09 -26.68 15.76
N LEU A 657 -13.20 -27.80 15.10
CA LEU A 657 -12.53 -29.03 15.51
C LEU A 657 -11.02 -28.97 15.25
N HIS A 658 -10.56 -28.35 14.16
CA HIS A 658 -9.13 -28.26 13.82
C HIS A 658 -8.40 -27.17 14.62
N SER A 659 -9.02 -26.02 14.82
CA SER A 659 -8.47 -24.98 15.72
C SER A 659 -8.52 -25.44 17.18
N THR A 660 -9.56 -26.13 17.59
CA THR A 660 -9.66 -26.75 18.91
C THR A 660 -8.68 -27.92 19.01
N TYR A 661 -8.46 -28.71 17.95
CA TYR A 661 -7.45 -29.77 17.91
C TYR A 661 -6.03 -29.21 17.95
N ARG A 662 -5.70 -28.13 17.20
CA ARG A 662 -4.39 -27.46 17.30
C ARG A 662 -4.16 -26.86 18.68
N LEU A 663 -5.16 -26.16 19.24
CA LEU A 663 -5.10 -25.64 20.59
C LEU A 663 -4.94 -26.75 21.63
N LEU A 664 -5.73 -27.83 21.52
CA LEU A 664 -5.61 -29.01 22.37
C LEU A 664 -4.28 -29.75 22.16
N ARG A 665 -3.82 -29.91 20.93
CA ARG A 665 -2.51 -30.52 20.60
C ARG A 665 -1.38 -29.70 21.20
N ASP A 666 -1.38 -28.41 20.95
CA ASP A 666 -0.31 -27.48 21.41
C ASP A 666 -0.36 -27.31 22.94
N GLU A 667 -1.55 -27.26 23.54
CA GLU A 667 -1.76 -27.23 24.98
C GLU A 667 -1.40 -28.57 25.65
N LEU A 668 -1.68 -29.69 24.98
CA LEU A 668 -1.32 -31.05 25.44
C LEU A 668 0.18 -31.33 25.28
N LEU A 669 0.82 -30.88 24.17
CA LEU A 669 2.27 -30.97 23.98
C LEU A 669 3.00 -30.13 25.05
N GLU A 670 2.54 -28.92 25.31
CA GLU A 670 3.10 -28.03 26.30
C GLU A 670 2.84 -28.54 27.73
N SER A 671 1.64 -29.08 27.98
CA SER A 671 1.27 -29.71 29.25
C SER A 671 2.02 -31.02 29.48
N THR A 672 2.20 -31.86 28.46
CA THR A 672 2.93 -33.14 28.53
C THR A 672 4.43 -32.91 28.77
N MET A 673 5.02 -31.90 28.09
CA MET A 673 6.42 -31.51 28.34
C MET A 673 6.64 -30.93 29.74
N ARG A 674 5.66 -30.22 30.32
CA ARG A 674 5.71 -29.72 31.70
C ARG A 674 5.45 -30.78 32.74
N THR A 675 4.54 -31.71 32.46
CA THR A 675 4.10 -32.73 33.43
C THR A 675 5.11 -33.89 33.57
N GLY A 676 5.94 -34.12 32.54
CA GLY A 676 7.05 -35.07 32.60
C GLY A 676 8.09 -34.73 33.71
N GLY A 677 8.08 -33.50 34.22
CA GLY A 677 8.91 -33.07 35.35
C GLY A 677 8.23 -33.06 36.73
N ARG A 678 6.89 -33.21 36.82
CA ARG A 678 6.16 -33.00 38.09
C ARG A 678 5.08 -34.03 38.44
N LEU A 679 5.25 -35.29 38.07
CA LEU A 679 4.30 -36.37 38.39
C LEU A 679 4.11 -36.64 39.93
N GLY A 680 4.83 -35.97 40.80
CA GLY A 680 4.77 -36.14 42.27
C GLY A 680 3.81 -35.26 43.01
N GLU A 681 3.17 -34.24 42.37
CA GLU A 681 2.37 -33.22 43.08
C GLU A 681 0.86 -33.21 42.79
N LEU A 682 0.32 -34.20 42.08
CA LEU A 682 -1.14 -34.29 41.85
C LEU A 682 -1.88 -34.74 43.07
N ARG A 683 -2.45 -33.78 43.81
CA ARG A 683 -3.53 -34.03 44.81
C ARG A 683 -4.85 -34.12 44.06
N PHE A 684 -5.47 -35.30 44.10
CA PHE A 684 -6.84 -35.52 43.60
C PHE A 684 -7.85 -35.01 44.61
N ASP A 685 -8.78 -34.17 44.18
CA ASP A 685 -9.94 -33.78 44.96
C ASP A 685 -10.94 -34.96 44.98
N THR A 686 -11.45 -35.30 46.16
CA THR A 686 -12.11 -36.60 46.50
C THR A 686 -13.53 -36.76 45.93
N ASP A 687 -14.08 -35.79 45.20
CA ASP A 687 -15.43 -35.84 44.62
C ASP A 687 -15.47 -36.13 43.11
N LEU A 688 -14.40 -36.53 42.50
CA LEU A 688 -14.35 -36.92 41.08
C LEU A 688 -14.56 -38.42 40.91
N ASP A 689 -15.44 -38.80 40.01
CA ASP A 689 -15.62 -40.20 39.55
C ASP A 689 -14.29 -40.71 39.00
N ILE A 690 -13.67 -41.58 39.77
CA ILE A 690 -12.31 -42.10 39.52
C ILE A 690 -12.22 -42.78 38.16
N SER A 691 -13.31 -43.48 37.74
CA SER A 691 -13.32 -44.17 36.44
C SER A 691 -13.27 -43.24 35.25
N HIS A 692 -14.02 -42.12 35.30
CA HIS A 692 -13.94 -41.06 34.28
C HIS A 692 -12.59 -40.30 34.29
N ALA A 693 -12.01 -40.03 35.46
CA ALA A 693 -10.71 -39.38 35.56
C ALA A 693 -9.58 -40.28 34.98
N VAL A 694 -9.62 -41.59 35.27
CA VAL A 694 -8.68 -42.57 34.73
C VAL A 694 -8.84 -42.69 33.22
N VAL A 695 -10.08 -42.72 32.70
CA VAL A 695 -10.32 -42.80 31.23
C VAL A 695 -9.78 -41.53 30.53
N ARG A 696 -10.00 -40.34 31.05
CA ARG A 696 -9.43 -39.12 30.52
C ARG A 696 -7.88 -39.14 30.53
N TYR A 697 -7.29 -39.65 31.61
CA TYR A 697 -5.83 -39.80 31.66
C TYR A 697 -5.32 -40.80 30.61
N LEU A 698 -6.03 -41.90 30.40
CA LEU A 698 -5.73 -42.90 29.35
C LEU A 698 -5.88 -42.32 27.92
N GLU A 699 -6.87 -41.44 27.70
CA GLU A 699 -7.03 -40.71 26.45
C GLU A 699 -5.86 -39.74 26.22
N LEU A 700 -5.37 -39.06 27.25
CA LEU A 700 -4.18 -38.24 27.19
C LEU A 700 -2.91 -39.04 26.87
N LEU A 701 -2.72 -40.19 27.50
CA LEU A 701 -1.61 -41.11 27.22
C LEU A 701 -1.69 -41.66 25.80
N LYS A 702 -2.89 -41.94 25.31
CA LYS A 702 -3.16 -42.36 23.93
C LYS A 702 -2.72 -41.26 22.95
N LEU A 703 -3.12 -40.01 23.18
CA LEU A 703 -2.68 -38.88 22.36
C LEU A 703 -1.16 -38.67 22.40
N ALA A 704 -0.54 -38.78 23.57
CA ALA A 704 0.92 -38.69 23.71
C ALA A 704 1.66 -39.82 22.95
N ALA A 705 1.14 -41.05 23.01
CA ALA A 705 1.69 -42.19 22.26
C ALA A 705 1.53 -42.05 20.73
N LEU A 706 0.41 -41.46 20.28
CA LEU A 706 0.16 -41.16 18.88
C LEU A 706 1.06 -40.01 18.36
N ILE A 707 1.37 -39.04 19.18
CA ILE A 707 2.31 -37.96 18.84
C ILE A 707 3.75 -38.48 18.74
N ALA A 708 4.14 -39.40 19.65
CA ALA A 708 5.47 -40.02 19.71
C ALA A 708 5.67 -41.15 18.70
N ARG A 709 4.69 -41.42 17.84
CA ARG A 709 4.79 -42.50 16.82
C ARG A 709 5.99 -42.27 15.88
N PRO A 710 6.67 -43.32 15.44
CA PRO A 710 7.73 -43.22 14.44
C PRO A 710 7.22 -42.67 13.10
N GLU A 711 8.04 -41.89 12.40
CA GLU A 711 7.75 -41.43 11.04
C GLU A 711 7.43 -42.59 10.11
N GLY A 712 6.37 -42.46 9.32
CA GLY A 712 5.93 -43.49 8.37
C GLY A 712 4.80 -44.42 8.86
N HIS A 713 4.43 -44.43 10.14
CA HIS A 713 3.29 -45.19 10.65
C HIS A 713 1.97 -44.38 10.49
N GLY A 714 0.99 -45.02 9.79
CA GLY A 714 -0.33 -44.39 9.62
C GLY A 714 -1.07 -44.24 10.95
N LEU A 715 -1.84 -43.15 11.11
CA LEU A 715 -2.59 -42.89 12.36
C LEU A 715 -3.56 -43.99 12.70
N ALA A 716 -4.27 -44.56 11.70
CA ALA A 716 -5.23 -45.65 11.89
C ALA A 716 -4.58 -46.94 12.43
N GLU A 717 -3.34 -47.21 12.05
CA GLU A 717 -2.57 -48.38 12.54
C GLU A 717 -2.07 -48.12 13.95
N ALA A 718 -1.48 -46.93 14.19
CA ALA A 718 -1.04 -46.54 15.51
C ALA A 718 -2.19 -46.47 16.54
N LEU A 719 -3.37 -45.97 16.14
CA LEU A 719 -4.59 -45.97 16.96
C LEU A 719 -5.02 -47.40 17.36
N ARG A 720 -5.00 -48.35 16.41
CA ARG A 720 -5.33 -49.74 16.69
C ARG A 720 -4.38 -50.36 17.72
N ASP A 721 -3.10 -50.13 17.57
CA ASP A 721 -2.06 -50.66 18.45
C ASP A 721 -2.14 -50.07 19.86
N VAL A 722 -2.32 -48.76 19.95
CA VAL A 722 -2.47 -48.06 21.24
C VAL A 722 -3.77 -48.47 21.94
N ASN A 723 -4.88 -48.54 21.20
CA ASN A 723 -6.17 -49.05 21.73
C ASN A 723 -6.08 -50.49 22.23
N ALA A 724 -5.43 -51.36 21.49
CA ALA A 724 -5.25 -52.78 21.91
C ALA A 724 -4.47 -52.86 23.24
N ARG A 725 -3.46 -52.02 23.45
CA ARG A 725 -2.70 -51.95 24.72
C ARG A 725 -3.52 -51.36 25.84
N ILE A 726 -4.24 -50.26 25.62
CA ILE A 726 -5.11 -49.65 26.61
C ILE A 726 -6.23 -50.60 27.07
N LEU A 727 -6.90 -51.22 26.12
CA LEU A 727 -8.02 -52.18 26.41
C LEU A 727 -7.59 -53.40 27.19
N GLN A 728 -6.32 -53.80 27.17
CA GLN A 728 -5.76 -54.86 28.02
C GLN A 728 -5.54 -54.44 29.46
N ALA A 729 -5.35 -53.13 29.72
CA ALA A 729 -4.98 -52.58 31.02
C ALA A 729 -6.16 -52.00 31.83
N VAL A 730 -7.36 -51.88 31.21
CA VAL A 730 -8.53 -51.19 31.80
C VAL A 730 -9.57 -52.15 32.34
N THR A 731 -10.33 -51.70 33.35
CA THR A 731 -11.49 -52.37 33.92
C THR A 731 -12.66 -52.41 32.93
N ALA A 732 -13.69 -53.26 33.23
CA ALA A 732 -14.90 -53.35 32.38
C ALA A 732 -15.66 -52.03 32.26
N GLU A 733 -15.76 -51.29 33.36
CA GLU A 733 -16.42 -49.98 33.45
C GLU A 733 -15.64 -48.94 32.64
N GLN A 734 -14.31 -48.85 32.81
CA GLN A 734 -13.46 -47.96 32.04
C GLN A 734 -13.46 -48.25 30.51
N ARG A 735 -13.63 -49.53 30.14
CA ARG A 735 -13.79 -49.95 28.75
C ARG A 735 -15.10 -49.48 28.15
N GLU A 736 -16.16 -49.46 28.90
CA GLU A 736 -17.46 -48.96 28.44
C GLU A 736 -17.40 -47.44 28.19
N ILE A 737 -16.77 -46.68 29.12
CA ILE A 737 -16.55 -45.25 28.94
C ILE A 737 -15.65 -44.96 27.73
N LEU A 738 -14.56 -45.71 27.57
CA LEU A 738 -13.65 -45.56 26.40
C LEU A 738 -14.34 -45.89 25.07
N SER A 739 -15.24 -46.90 25.06
CA SER A 739 -15.98 -47.27 23.83
C SER A 739 -17.06 -46.25 23.45
N SER A 740 -17.50 -45.40 24.38
CA SER A 740 -18.44 -44.31 24.11
C SER A 740 -17.72 -42.99 23.67
N SER A 741 -16.39 -42.98 23.68
CA SER A 741 -15.60 -41.83 23.30
C SER A 741 -15.50 -41.68 21.77
N ALA A 742 -15.87 -40.53 21.25
CA ALA A 742 -15.75 -40.18 19.83
C ALA A 742 -14.33 -39.76 19.41
N LEU A 743 -13.33 -39.83 20.31
CA LEU A 743 -11.98 -39.33 20.09
C LEU A 743 -11.27 -39.99 18.89
N ASP A 744 -11.46 -41.32 18.70
CA ASP A 744 -10.79 -42.06 17.61
C ASP A 744 -11.33 -41.69 16.24
N GLU A 745 -12.66 -41.56 16.14
CA GLU A 745 -13.35 -41.16 14.92
C GLU A 745 -12.93 -39.73 14.54
N TYR A 746 -12.87 -38.88 15.52
CA TYR A 746 -12.43 -37.52 15.43
C TYR A 746 -10.97 -37.38 14.93
N LEU A 747 -10.04 -38.13 15.52
CA LEU A 747 -8.63 -38.10 15.13
C LEU A 747 -8.42 -38.59 13.69
N LEU A 748 -9.18 -39.63 13.25
CA LEU A 748 -9.11 -40.17 11.89
C LEU A 748 -9.67 -39.18 10.85
N ASP A 749 -10.72 -38.42 11.19
CA ASP A 749 -11.28 -37.41 10.31
C ASP A 749 -10.37 -36.19 10.23
N ALA A 750 -9.81 -35.75 11.34
CA ALA A 750 -8.83 -34.67 11.38
C ALA A 750 -7.57 -35.01 10.55
N GLU A 751 -7.07 -36.28 10.60
CA GLU A 751 -5.93 -36.70 9.77
C GLU A 751 -6.27 -36.71 8.28
N ARG A 752 -7.48 -37.13 7.90
CA ARG A 752 -7.92 -37.12 6.48
C ARG A 752 -7.97 -35.68 5.96
N ASP A 753 -8.47 -34.75 6.76
CA ASP A 753 -8.55 -33.36 6.38
C ASP A 753 -7.17 -32.69 6.35
N GLU A 754 -6.29 -33.04 7.27
CA GLU A 754 -4.91 -32.56 7.26
C GLU A 754 -4.09 -33.11 6.07
N ARG A 755 -4.28 -34.39 5.71
CA ARG A 755 -3.70 -34.92 4.47
C ARG A 755 -4.21 -34.20 3.22
N ARG A 756 -5.52 -33.92 3.14
CA ARG A 756 -6.10 -33.16 2.03
C ARG A 756 -5.52 -31.75 1.97
N ARG A 757 -5.38 -31.09 3.13
CA ARG A 757 -4.77 -29.76 3.24
C ARG A 757 -3.27 -29.80 2.95
N GLY A 758 -2.55 -30.77 3.49
CA GLY A 758 -1.13 -31.00 3.20
C GLY A 758 -0.86 -31.26 1.73
N GLN A 759 -1.72 -32.04 1.06
CA GLN A 759 -1.67 -32.24 -0.39
C GLN A 759 -2.01 -30.95 -1.16
N ALA A 760 -2.98 -30.18 -0.70
CA ALA A 760 -3.31 -28.87 -1.28
C ALA A 760 -2.20 -27.84 -1.05
N VAL A 761 -1.50 -27.90 0.09
CA VAL A 761 -0.35 -27.04 0.40
C VAL A 761 0.90 -27.52 -0.34
N ALA A 762 1.15 -28.83 -0.44
CA ALA A 762 2.28 -29.40 -1.19
C ALA A 762 2.11 -29.29 -2.72
N ALA A 763 0.86 -29.20 -3.21
CA ALA A 763 0.58 -28.86 -4.60
C ALA A 763 0.75 -27.37 -4.90
N ARG A 764 0.98 -26.53 -3.87
CA ARG A 764 1.41 -25.15 -4.05
C ARG A 764 2.93 -25.17 -4.21
N ASP A 765 3.39 -24.62 -5.33
CA ASP A 765 4.81 -24.28 -5.51
C ASP A 765 5.31 -23.54 -4.26
N GLU A 766 6.58 -23.76 -3.89
CA GLU A 766 7.20 -22.98 -2.79
C GLU A 766 6.91 -21.50 -2.97
N PRO A 767 6.58 -20.78 -1.88
CA PRO A 767 6.23 -19.37 -1.99
C PRO A 767 7.38 -18.60 -2.63
N SER A 768 7.19 -18.21 -3.89
CA SER A 768 8.20 -17.49 -4.66
C SER A 768 8.22 -16.01 -4.31
N LEU A 769 9.40 -15.41 -4.23
CA LEU A 769 9.56 -13.95 -4.12
C LEU A 769 9.33 -13.22 -5.45
N GLU A 770 9.02 -13.96 -6.51
CA GLU A 770 8.83 -13.45 -7.87
C GLU A 770 7.90 -12.22 -7.96
N PRO A 771 6.74 -12.15 -7.25
CA PRO A 771 5.87 -10.97 -7.28
C PRO A 771 6.51 -9.70 -6.71
N PHE A 772 7.56 -9.83 -5.89
CA PHE A 772 8.22 -8.72 -5.21
C PHE A 772 9.52 -8.29 -5.88
N LEU A 773 9.98 -9.04 -6.88
CA LEU A 773 11.16 -8.66 -7.64
C LEU A 773 10.85 -7.42 -8.51
N PRO A 774 11.83 -6.54 -8.76
CA PRO A 774 11.65 -5.36 -9.62
C PRO A 774 11.60 -5.75 -11.11
N LYS A 775 10.67 -6.65 -11.46
CA LYS A 775 10.51 -7.17 -12.82
C LYS A 775 9.86 -6.15 -13.77
N ARG A 776 10.27 -6.21 -15.04
CA ARG A 776 9.63 -5.57 -16.18
C ARG A 776 9.62 -6.57 -17.36
N GLY A 777 8.45 -7.18 -17.61
CA GLY A 777 8.37 -8.33 -18.50
C GLY A 777 9.24 -9.49 -18.01
N ASP A 778 10.10 -10.03 -18.86
CA ASP A 778 11.01 -11.13 -18.54
C ASP A 778 12.32 -10.64 -17.87
N GLY A 779 12.52 -9.33 -17.77
CA GLY A 779 13.74 -8.73 -17.21
C GLY A 779 13.53 -8.04 -15.85
N VAL A 780 14.57 -7.35 -15.37
CA VAL A 780 14.55 -6.49 -14.18
C VAL A 780 14.97 -5.07 -14.52
N VAL A 781 14.54 -4.11 -13.67
CA VAL A 781 15.00 -2.71 -13.74
C VAL A 781 16.13 -2.52 -12.74
N LEU A 782 17.27 -2.03 -13.20
CA LEU A 782 18.46 -1.81 -12.38
C LEU A 782 18.99 -0.38 -12.53
N SER A 783 19.43 0.17 -11.41
CA SER A 783 20.29 1.36 -11.33
C SER A 783 21.69 1.00 -10.89
N ALA A 784 22.62 1.93 -10.95
CA ALA A 784 23.98 1.73 -10.44
C ALA A 784 23.99 1.33 -8.96
N SER A 785 23.14 1.97 -8.14
CA SER A 785 23.02 1.65 -6.72
C SER A 785 22.43 0.25 -6.46
N ASP A 786 21.56 -0.26 -7.35
CA ASP A 786 21.03 -1.61 -7.26
C ASP A 786 22.11 -2.64 -7.53
N ILE A 787 22.91 -2.41 -8.57
CA ILE A 787 24.06 -3.26 -8.94
C ILE A 787 25.08 -3.28 -7.79
N ASP A 788 25.49 -2.13 -7.28
CA ASP A 788 26.44 -2.02 -6.18
C ASP A 788 25.93 -2.68 -4.89
N THR A 789 24.64 -2.51 -4.56
CA THR A 789 24.05 -3.12 -3.36
C THR A 789 24.06 -4.64 -3.47
N TYR A 790 23.67 -5.20 -4.63
CA TYR A 790 23.64 -6.64 -4.85
C TYR A 790 25.07 -7.23 -4.83
N ARG A 791 26.03 -6.60 -5.47
CA ARG A 791 27.45 -7.02 -5.47
C ARG A 791 28.09 -6.94 -4.08
N THR A 792 27.71 -5.94 -3.29
CA THR A 792 28.18 -5.82 -1.90
C THR A 792 27.64 -6.96 -1.05
N CYS A 793 26.34 -7.22 -1.12
CA CYS A 793 25.69 -8.33 -0.43
C CYS A 793 24.28 -8.57 -1.04
N PRO A 794 24.05 -9.72 -1.71
CA PRO A 794 22.75 -10.05 -2.26
C PRO A 794 21.62 -10.05 -1.21
N LEU A 795 21.90 -10.47 0.03
CA LEU A 795 20.95 -10.41 1.13
C LEU A 795 20.60 -8.96 1.52
N LYS A 796 21.56 -8.03 1.48
CA LYS A 796 21.31 -6.58 1.66
C LYS A 796 20.35 -6.06 0.59
N TYR A 797 20.55 -6.46 -0.67
CA TYR A 797 19.66 -6.12 -1.77
C TYR A 797 18.24 -6.65 -1.53
N LYS A 798 18.10 -7.90 -1.10
CA LYS A 798 16.81 -8.51 -0.74
C LYS A 798 16.06 -7.65 0.30
N PHE A 799 16.74 -7.24 1.37
CA PHE A 799 16.14 -6.39 2.40
C PHE A 799 15.76 -5.00 1.86
N ALA A 800 16.65 -4.37 1.09
CA ALA A 800 16.47 -3.01 0.60
C ALA A 800 15.42 -2.91 -0.53
N ARG A 801 15.41 -3.84 -1.49
CA ARG A 801 14.67 -3.74 -2.75
C ARG A 801 13.51 -4.71 -2.87
N VAL A 802 13.65 -5.94 -2.40
CA VAL A 802 12.57 -6.93 -2.43
C VAL A 802 11.64 -6.74 -1.25
N PHE A 803 12.17 -6.69 -0.04
CA PHE A 803 11.37 -6.46 1.17
C PHE A 803 11.06 -4.99 1.41
N ARG A 804 11.80 -4.07 0.78
CA ARG A 804 11.69 -2.61 0.95
C ARG A 804 11.65 -2.21 2.42
N ILE A 805 12.52 -2.83 3.24
CA ILE A 805 12.66 -2.48 4.64
C ILE A 805 13.29 -1.08 4.69
N PRO A 806 12.58 -0.05 5.15
CA PRO A 806 13.12 1.30 5.18
C PRO A 806 14.24 1.37 6.19
N GLN A 807 15.20 2.20 5.85
CA GLN A 807 16.29 2.59 6.72
C GLN A 807 16.11 4.03 7.11
N GLU A 808 16.40 4.33 8.35
CA GLU A 808 16.53 5.73 8.72
C GLU A 808 17.84 6.26 8.09
N PRO A 809 17.80 7.27 7.20
CA PRO A 809 19.00 7.83 6.65
C PRO A 809 19.85 8.39 7.79
N THR A 810 21.12 8.01 7.85
CA THR A 810 22.06 8.59 8.81
C THR A 810 22.15 10.11 8.61
N ILE A 811 22.65 10.83 9.62
CA ILE A 811 22.85 12.27 9.53
C ILE A 811 23.70 12.64 8.30
N HIS A 812 24.70 11.81 7.96
CA HIS A 812 25.55 12.02 6.79
C HIS A 812 24.84 11.76 5.46
N GLN A 813 23.96 10.74 5.39
CA GLN A 813 23.14 10.49 4.20
C GLN A 813 22.12 11.62 3.97
N ARG A 814 21.43 12.08 5.02
CA ARG A 814 20.53 13.24 4.95
C ARG A 814 21.26 14.49 4.48
N PHE A 815 22.48 14.69 4.99
CA PHE A 815 23.35 15.78 4.60
C PHE A 815 23.75 15.71 3.12
N GLY A 816 24.14 14.54 2.64
CA GLY A 816 24.42 14.33 1.21
C GLY A 816 23.24 14.65 0.32
N ILE A 817 22.05 14.10 0.65
CA ILE A 817 20.80 14.39 -0.07
C ILE A 817 20.50 15.89 -0.11
N LEU A 818 20.68 16.58 1.01
CA LEU A 818 20.46 18.03 1.08
C LEU A 818 21.40 18.81 0.14
N VAL A 819 22.71 18.48 0.14
CA VAL A 819 23.70 19.16 -0.71
C VAL A 819 23.36 18.96 -2.20
N HIS A 820 23.02 17.73 -2.62
CA HIS A 820 22.57 17.47 -3.99
C HIS A 820 21.33 18.29 -4.34
N GLN A 821 20.30 18.32 -3.49
CA GLN A 821 19.09 19.11 -3.71
C GLN A 821 19.35 20.63 -3.80
N VAL A 822 20.30 21.14 -3.03
CA VAL A 822 20.71 22.55 -3.10
C VAL A 822 21.36 22.87 -4.45
N LEU A 823 22.29 22.01 -4.89
CA LEU A 823 22.97 22.19 -6.19
C LEU A 823 22.00 22.03 -7.37
N GLU A 824 21.12 21.02 -7.33
CA GLU A 824 20.05 20.82 -8.33
C GLU A 824 19.18 22.08 -8.48
N ARG A 825 18.69 22.63 -7.35
CA ARG A 825 17.84 23.83 -7.35
C ARG A 825 18.58 25.09 -7.79
N PHE A 826 19.86 25.19 -7.47
CA PHE A 826 20.69 26.32 -7.86
C PHE A 826 20.86 26.38 -9.38
N HIS A 827 21.20 25.26 -9.99
CA HIS A 827 21.41 25.16 -11.44
C HIS A 827 20.10 25.14 -12.25
N GLY A 828 19.03 24.60 -11.68
CA GLY A 828 17.73 24.56 -12.33
C GLY A 828 17.06 25.95 -12.49
N ARG A 829 17.37 26.93 -11.62
CA ARG A 829 16.77 28.27 -11.67
C ARG A 829 17.38 29.23 -12.68
N SER A 830 18.66 29.05 -12.96
CA SER A 830 19.41 30.02 -13.78
C SER A 830 20.40 29.25 -14.63
N GLY A 831 20.10 28.91 -15.85
CA GLY A 831 20.96 28.09 -16.71
C GLY A 831 22.47 28.42 -16.76
N ASN A 832 22.90 29.56 -16.20
CA ASN A 832 24.30 30.01 -16.06
C ASN A 832 24.74 30.28 -14.62
N GLY A 833 24.05 29.71 -13.60
CA GLY A 833 24.39 29.89 -12.19
C GLY A 833 23.80 31.17 -11.61
N GLY A 834 23.13 31.08 -10.47
CA GLY A 834 22.64 32.18 -9.68
C GLY A 834 23.78 32.89 -8.92
N THR A 835 23.39 33.71 -7.92
CA THR A 835 24.35 34.41 -7.04
C THR A 835 24.69 33.54 -5.82
N LEU A 836 25.86 33.78 -5.21
CA LEU A 836 26.24 33.12 -3.95
C LEU A 836 25.19 33.29 -2.84
N PRO A 837 24.56 34.47 -2.62
CA PRO A 837 23.47 34.60 -1.65
C PRO A 837 22.26 33.71 -1.95
N GLU A 838 21.92 33.47 -3.22
CA GLU A 838 20.85 32.56 -3.60
C GLU A 838 21.20 31.09 -3.27
N LEU A 839 22.44 30.67 -3.56
CA LEU A 839 22.92 29.34 -3.22
C LEU A 839 22.86 29.05 -1.71
N LEU A 840 23.34 30.00 -0.90
CA LEU A 840 23.29 29.89 0.56
C LEU A 840 21.85 29.98 1.10
N GLY A 841 20.99 30.80 0.47
CA GLY A 841 19.56 30.88 0.78
C GLY A 841 18.83 29.53 0.51
N LEU A 842 19.22 28.78 -0.52
CA LEU A 842 18.71 27.43 -0.79
C LEU A 842 19.16 26.44 0.29
N LEU A 843 20.38 26.53 0.78
CA LEU A 843 20.88 25.73 1.90
C LEU A 843 20.04 25.99 3.15
N ASP A 844 19.78 27.26 3.49
CA ASP A 844 19.01 27.62 4.66
C ASP A 844 17.55 27.17 4.59
N ALA A 845 16.93 27.31 3.42
CA ALA A 845 15.57 26.82 3.18
C ALA A 845 15.49 25.28 3.19
N GLY A 846 16.52 24.61 2.68
CA GLY A 846 16.61 23.16 2.66
C GLY A 846 16.92 22.53 4.02
N TRP A 847 17.67 23.22 4.87
CA TRP A 847 18.14 22.73 6.17
C TRP A 847 17.02 22.20 7.08
N ARG A 848 16.00 23.05 7.27
CA ARG A 848 14.84 22.69 8.09
C ARG A 848 14.02 21.56 7.46
N ARG A 849 13.83 21.61 6.13
CA ARG A 849 13.06 20.59 5.39
C ARG A 849 13.72 19.21 5.44
N ALA A 850 15.05 19.16 5.47
CA ALA A 850 15.80 17.91 5.62
C ALA A 850 15.78 17.34 7.06
N GLY A 851 15.03 17.97 7.98
CA GLY A 851 14.89 17.53 9.37
C GLY A 851 16.13 17.78 10.24
N PHE A 852 16.95 18.78 9.88
CA PHE A 852 18.04 19.24 10.72
C PHE A 852 17.54 20.27 11.73
N GLY A 853 18.01 20.13 12.97
CA GLY A 853 17.78 21.08 14.06
C GLY A 853 18.96 22.01 14.30
N ASP A 854 19.16 22.37 15.58
CA ASP A 854 20.18 23.33 16.04
C ASP A 854 21.14 22.72 17.08
N SER A 855 21.37 21.39 17.04
CA SER A 855 22.41 20.76 17.87
C SER A 855 23.79 21.26 17.48
N GLU A 856 24.77 21.11 18.37
CA GLU A 856 26.15 21.55 18.08
C GLU A 856 26.73 20.84 16.85
N GLU A 857 26.47 19.55 16.70
CA GLU A 857 26.89 18.76 15.55
C GLU A 857 26.24 19.25 14.25
N GLU A 858 24.93 19.54 14.28
CA GLU A 858 24.20 20.04 13.13
C GLU A 858 24.63 21.44 12.72
N ARG A 859 24.94 22.33 13.68
CA ARG A 859 25.51 23.67 13.38
C ARG A 859 26.87 23.56 12.72
N GLN A 860 27.73 22.64 13.19
CA GLN A 860 29.04 22.39 12.57
C GLN A 860 28.90 21.85 11.15
N LEU A 861 27.96 20.93 10.91
CA LEU A 861 27.66 20.42 9.56
C LEU A 861 27.14 21.55 8.63
N ARG A 862 26.26 22.42 9.14
CA ARG A 862 25.76 23.57 8.36
C ARG A 862 26.88 24.54 7.98
N GLY A 863 27.80 24.85 8.91
CA GLY A 863 28.96 25.66 8.62
C GLY A 863 29.90 25.04 7.57
N LYS A 864 30.10 23.71 7.64
CA LYS A 864 30.86 22.99 6.61
C LYS A 864 30.18 23.01 5.24
N ALA A 865 28.85 22.88 5.21
CA ALA A 865 28.08 22.96 3.97
C ALA A 865 28.21 24.34 3.33
N ALA A 866 27.99 25.42 4.11
CA ALA A 866 28.10 26.79 3.63
C ALA A 866 29.48 27.06 3.04
N ALA A 867 30.55 26.75 3.76
CA ALA A 867 31.93 26.94 3.27
C ALA A 867 32.26 26.08 2.04
N ALA A 868 31.69 24.89 1.93
CA ALA A 868 31.84 24.03 0.75
C ALA A 868 31.13 24.60 -0.48
N LEU A 869 29.88 25.11 -0.30
CA LEU A 869 29.12 25.73 -1.37
C LEU A 869 29.71 27.07 -1.84
N GLU A 870 30.37 27.83 -0.96
CA GLU A 870 31.18 29.04 -1.33
C GLU A 870 32.32 28.65 -2.25
N ARG A 871 33.14 27.62 -1.88
CA ARG A 871 34.22 27.14 -2.73
C ARG A 871 33.70 26.57 -4.07
N TYR A 872 32.59 25.83 -4.01
CA TYR A 872 31.94 25.31 -5.22
C TYR A 872 31.54 26.45 -6.17
N TRP A 873 30.91 27.53 -5.63
CA TRP A 873 30.50 28.68 -6.41
C TRP A 873 31.71 29.39 -7.05
N ASP A 874 32.82 29.63 -6.31
CA ASP A 874 34.05 30.24 -6.81
C ASP A 874 34.66 29.39 -7.93
N ARG A 875 34.71 28.06 -7.76
CA ARG A 875 35.19 27.13 -8.79
C ARG A 875 34.31 27.19 -10.02
N PHE A 876 33.00 27.08 -9.86
CA PHE A 876 32.01 27.09 -10.94
C PHE A 876 32.14 28.37 -11.79
N GLN A 877 32.41 29.52 -11.17
CA GLN A 877 32.63 30.77 -11.91
C GLN A 877 33.97 30.83 -12.66
N SER A 878 34.96 30.05 -12.26
CA SER A 878 36.31 30.03 -12.82
C SER A 878 36.57 28.87 -13.80
N GLU A 879 35.64 27.85 -13.87
CA GLU A 879 35.77 26.73 -14.79
C GLU A 879 35.61 27.19 -16.25
N GLU A 880 36.50 26.69 -17.10
CA GLU A 880 36.43 26.93 -18.57
C GLU A 880 35.43 25.99 -19.27
N SER A 881 34.94 24.96 -18.57
CA SER A 881 33.92 24.07 -19.09
C SER A 881 32.54 24.73 -19.10
N GLU A 882 31.73 24.45 -20.13
CA GLU A 882 30.34 24.95 -20.27
C GLU A 882 29.35 23.90 -19.76
N PRO A 883 28.64 24.13 -18.66
CA PRO A 883 27.57 23.24 -18.24
C PRO A 883 26.45 23.18 -19.29
N VAL A 884 26.11 21.99 -19.74
CA VAL A 884 25.09 21.76 -20.79
C VAL A 884 23.80 21.23 -20.21
N TRP A 885 23.89 20.27 -19.30
CA TRP A 885 22.72 19.66 -18.63
C TRP A 885 22.98 19.41 -17.18
N PHE A 886 21.90 19.49 -16.40
CA PHE A 886 21.84 19.10 -14.98
C PHE A 886 20.74 18.06 -14.79
N GLU A 887 20.96 17.08 -13.89
CA GLU A 887 20.00 16.05 -13.50
C GLU A 887 19.34 15.33 -14.71
N ARG A 888 20.13 15.05 -15.72
CA ARG A 888 19.61 14.42 -16.93
C ARG A 888 19.47 12.92 -16.77
N ALA A 889 18.25 12.42 -16.98
CA ALA A 889 17.94 10.99 -16.87
C ALA A 889 18.28 10.23 -18.16
N PHE A 890 18.57 8.95 -18.02
CA PHE A 890 18.69 8.02 -19.12
C PHE A 890 18.05 6.68 -18.78
N THR A 891 17.51 6.02 -19.80
CA THR A 891 16.97 4.66 -19.72
C THR A 891 17.30 3.93 -21.02
N PHE A 892 17.87 2.74 -20.93
CA PHE A 892 18.16 1.91 -22.08
C PHE A 892 17.97 0.42 -21.79
N ARG A 893 17.87 -0.39 -22.84
CA ARG A 893 17.69 -1.83 -22.71
C ARG A 893 19.00 -2.60 -22.86
N LEU A 894 19.15 -3.63 -22.05
CA LEU A 894 20.22 -4.62 -22.14
C LEU A 894 19.57 -6.01 -22.16
N GLY A 895 19.32 -6.54 -23.37
CA GLY A 895 18.50 -7.75 -23.51
C GLY A 895 17.08 -7.55 -22.97
N PRO A 896 16.60 -8.41 -22.07
CA PRO A 896 15.29 -8.26 -21.42
C PRO A 896 15.30 -7.20 -20.30
N HIS A 897 16.49 -6.78 -19.80
CA HIS A 897 16.64 -5.90 -18.64
C HIS A 897 16.58 -4.43 -19.06
N VAL A 898 16.22 -3.58 -18.11
CA VAL A 898 16.18 -2.13 -18.25
C VAL A 898 17.18 -1.51 -17.29
N LEU A 899 18.09 -0.72 -17.81
CA LEU A 899 19.07 0.04 -17.02
C LEU A 899 18.69 1.51 -17.02
N ARG A 900 18.73 2.15 -15.87
CA ARG A 900 18.37 3.56 -15.69
C ARG A 900 19.34 4.28 -14.77
N GLY A 901 19.46 5.57 -14.98
CA GLY A 901 20.26 6.45 -14.12
C GLY A 901 19.96 7.91 -14.39
N ARG A 902 20.60 8.77 -13.60
CA ARG A 902 20.52 10.20 -13.73
C ARG A 902 21.90 10.77 -13.46
N VAL A 903 22.40 11.61 -14.35
CA VAL A 903 23.72 12.27 -14.23
C VAL A 903 23.50 13.66 -13.66
N ASP A 904 24.20 14.00 -12.58
CA ASP A 904 24.00 15.25 -11.85
C ASP A 904 24.36 16.47 -12.71
N ARG A 905 25.49 16.41 -13.45
CA ARG A 905 25.94 17.51 -14.32
C ARG A 905 26.68 16.96 -15.55
N VAL A 906 26.44 17.56 -16.69
CA VAL A 906 27.15 17.30 -17.95
C VAL A 906 27.76 18.58 -18.46
N ASP A 907 29.06 18.61 -18.63
CA ASP A 907 29.82 19.76 -19.12
C ASP A 907 30.37 19.54 -20.52
N ARG A 908 30.41 20.58 -21.32
CA ARG A 908 31.17 20.62 -22.54
C ARG A 908 32.56 21.21 -22.23
N LEU A 909 33.59 20.44 -22.55
CA LEU A 909 34.99 20.86 -22.41
C LEU A 909 35.42 21.83 -23.53
N PRO A 910 36.50 22.62 -23.36
CA PRO A 910 36.98 23.55 -24.35
C PRO A 910 37.31 22.90 -25.71
N GLY A 911 37.64 21.62 -25.71
CA GLY A 911 37.87 20.82 -26.96
C GLY A 911 36.60 20.38 -27.68
N GLY A 912 35.40 20.68 -27.13
CA GLY A 912 34.10 20.21 -27.67
C GLY A 912 33.68 18.82 -27.18
N GLU A 913 34.52 18.16 -26.41
CA GLU A 913 34.23 16.88 -25.74
C GLU A 913 33.34 17.08 -24.52
N TYR A 914 32.77 15.97 -24.00
CA TYR A 914 31.86 16.03 -22.85
C TYR A 914 32.42 15.30 -21.66
N GLU A 915 32.16 15.88 -20.48
CA GLU A 915 32.46 15.32 -19.16
C GLU A 915 31.16 15.06 -18.39
N LEU A 916 31.03 13.87 -17.77
CA LEU A 916 29.94 13.51 -16.89
C LEU A 916 30.40 13.66 -15.44
N ILE A 917 29.65 14.42 -14.64
CA ILE A 917 30.03 14.75 -13.26
C ILE A 917 28.92 14.28 -12.31
N ASP A 918 29.31 13.63 -11.22
CA ASP A 918 28.43 13.24 -10.10
C ASP A 918 28.97 13.83 -8.80
N TYR A 919 28.09 14.46 -8.02
CA TYR A 919 28.45 15.09 -6.77
C TYR A 919 28.56 14.08 -5.63
N LYS A 920 29.58 14.24 -4.78
CA LYS A 920 29.79 13.41 -3.60
C LYS A 920 30.08 14.26 -2.36
N THR A 921 29.54 13.82 -1.21
CA THR A 921 29.80 14.45 0.11
C THR A 921 30.66 13.56 1.00
N GLY A 922 31.09 12.40 0.50
CA GLY A 922 32.00 11.49 1.18
C GLY A 922 33.46 11.86 0.98
N ARG A 923 34.40 11.02 1.48
CA ARG A 923 35.85 11.22 1.29
C ARG A 923 36.26 10.92 -0.14
N PRO A 924 37.19 11.72 -0.73
CA PRO A 924 37.71 11.47 -2.08
C PRO A 924 38.31 10.06 -2.24
N LYS A 925 37.94 9.42 -3.35
CA LYS A 925 38.56 8.18 -3.79
C LYS A 925 39.68 8.49 -4.78
N SER A 926 40.73 7.68 -4.82
CA SER A 926 41.77 7.81 -5.82
C SER A 926 41.28 7.35 -7.21
N THR A 927 41.92 7.84 -8.28
CA THR A 927 41.67 7.44 -9.65
C THR A 927 41.71 5.90 -9.84
N ALA A 928 42.66 5.23 -9.17
CA ALA A 928 42.75 3.78 -9.20
C ALA A 928 41.53 3.06 -8.60
N GLN A 929 40.91 3.63 -7.56
CA GLN A 929 39.67 3.10 -6.94
C GLN A 929 38.42 3.36 -7.79
N LEU A 930 38.47 4.30 -8.72
CA LEU A 930 37.39 4.65 -9.61
C LEU A 930 37.47 3.89 -10.94
N THR A 931 38.52 3.16 -11.21
CA THR A 931 38.69 2.42 -12.48
C THR A 931 37.56 1.42 -12.74
N ASP A 932 37.08 0.73 -11.71
CA ASP A 932 35.99 -0.25 -11.78
C ASP A 932 34.71 0.25 -11.08
N ASP A 933 34.47 1.57 -11.10
CA ASP A 933 33.29 2.17 -10.50
C ASP A 933 32.05 1.92 -11.38
N VAL A 934 31.05 1.26 -10.78
CA VAL A 934 29.79 0.87 -11.44
C VAL A 934 29.01 2.09 -11.92
N GLN A 935 28.92 3.12 -11.08
CA GLN A 935 28.11 4.31 -11.36
C GLN A 935 28.64 5.11 -12.54
N LEU A 936 29.93 5.44 -12.52
CA LEU A 936 30.56 6.20 -13.60
C LEU A 936 30.55 5.40 -14.93
N SER A 937 30.78 4.08 -14.86
CA SER A 937 30.74 3.22 -16.05
C SER A 937 29.34 3.14 -16.64
N LEU A 938 28.31 3.02 -15.80
CA LEU A 938 26.90 2.99 -16.26
C LEU A 938 26.48 4.33 -16.87
N TYR A 939 26.94 5.46 -16.31
CA TYR A 939 26.65 6.79 -16.82
C TYR A 939 27.22 6.99 -18.23
N ALA A 940 28.43 6.53 -18.49
CA ALA A 940 29.04 6.61 -19.84
C ALA A 940 28.23 5.81 -20.87
N VAL A 941 27.83 4.57 -20.51
CA VAL A 941 27.00 3.75 -21.39
C VAL A 941 25.63 4.40 -21.58
N GLY A 942 25.01 4.90 -20.51
CA GLY A 942 23.70 5.57 -20.54
C GLY A 942 23.69 6.81 -21.43
N ALA A 943 24.72 7.65 -21.31
CA ALA A 943 24.88 8.86 -22.15
C ALA A 943 24.99 8.50 -23.65
N ARG A 944 25.76 7.47 -23.96
CA ARG A 944 25.91 6.99 -25.34
C ARG A 944 24.61 6.41 -25.89
N GLU A 945 23.95 5.52 -25.13
CA GLU A 945 22.75 4.83 -25.58
C GLU A 945 21.52 5.74 -25.67
N ALA A 946 21.29 6.61 -24.67
CA ALA A 946 20.08 7.42 -24.59
C ALA A 946 20.23 8.80 -25.25
N TRP A 947 21.42 9.41 -25.20
CA TRP A 947 21.64 10.78 -25.73
C TRP A 947 22.52 10.83 -26.97
N SER A 948 23.06 9.69 -27.45
CA SER A 948 24.04 9.61 -28.53
C SER A 948 25.26 10.51 -28.25
N LEU A 949 25.69 10.56 -26.96
CA LEU A 949 26.74 11.41 -26.49
C LEU A 949 27.92 10.55 -26.02
N GLU A 950 29.08 10.78 -26.68
CA GLU A 950 30.37 10.19 -26.27
C GLU A 950 31.03 11.11 -25.25
N SER A 951 31.20 10.62 -24.01
CA SER A 951 31.96 11.33 -22.98
C SER A 951 33.44 10.98 -23.03
N SER A 952 34.31 11.98 -23.00
CA SER A 952 35.76 11.76 -22.91
C SER A 952 36.23 11.51 -21.48
N GLN A 953 35.52 12.06 -20.50
CA GLN A 953 35.83 11.96 -19.07
C GLN A 953 34.58 11.74 -18.23
N GLN A 954 34.79 11.12 -17.07
CA GLN A 954 33.79 11.00 -16.01
C GLN A 954 34.46 11.39 -14.69
N ALA A 955 33.74 12.13 -13.85
CA ALA A 955 34.32 12.63 -12.62
C ALA A 955 33.37 12.52 -11.43
N TYR A 956 33.93 12.22 -10.28
CA TYR A 956 33.30 12.56 -9.01
C TYR A 956 33.79 13.93 -8.54
N TYR A 957 32.87 14.79 -8.18
CA TYR A 957 33.18 16.06 -7.56
C TYR A 957 32.82 15.99 -6.06
N TYR A 958 33.85 15.92 -5.22
CA TYR A 958 33.71 15.87 -3.77
C TYR A 958 33.51 17.27 -3.21
N VAL A 959 32.24 17.65 -3.03
CA VAL A 959 31.81 19.03 -2.72
C VAL A 959 32.42 19.55 -1.41
N LEU A 960 32.58 18.70 -0.37
CA LEU A 960 33.14 19.10 0.92
C LEU A 960 34.66 19.38 0.87
N ASP A 961 35.39 18.71 0.02
CA ASP A 961 36.85 18.81 -0.09
C ASP A 961 37.26 19.71 -1.26
N ASP A 962 36.31 20.14 -2.10
CA ASP A 962 36.52 20.87 -3.35
C ASP A 962 37.50 20.14 -4.29
N GLU A 963 37.39 18.81 -4.36
CA GLU A 963 38.25 17.94 -5.14
C GLU A 963 37.47 17.23 -6.25
N LYS A 964 37.93 17.42 -7.49
CA LYS A 964 37.39 16.76 -8.67
C LYS A 964 38.34 15.64 -9.08
N VAL A 965 37.87 14.39 -9.03
CA VAL A 965 38.63 13.20 -9.42
C VAL A 965 38.06 12.68 -10.72
N ALA A 966 38.75 12.93 -11.81
CA ALA A 966 38.33 12.51 -13.15
C ALA A 966 38.98 11.16 -13.52
N VAL A 967 38.20 10.34 -14.23
CA VAL A 967 38.62 9.05 -14.80
C VAL A 967 38.41 9.15 -16.33
N PRO A 968 39.42 8.80 -17.12
CA PRO A 968 39.27 8.73 -18.57
C PRO A 968 38.16 7.74 -18.94
N ALA A 969 37.34 8.06 -19.90
CA ALA A 969 36.41 7.11 -20.50
C ALA A 969 37.25 6.14 -21.34
N ASN A 970 37.75 5.09 -20.72
CA ASN A 970 38.45 4.01 -21.43
C ASN A 970 37.46 3.31 -22.36
N GLY A 971 37.78 3.23 -23.68
CA GLY A 971 36.93 2.69 -24.73
C GLY A 971 36.26 1.31 -24.44
N GLY A 972 35.89 0.58 -25.48
CA GLY A 972 35.04 -0.62 -25.44
C GLY A 972 35.08 -1.58 -24.26
N ASP A 973 36.24 -1.86 -23.68
CA ASP A 973 36.42 -2.84 -22.58
C ASP A 973 35.60 -2.52 -21.33
N ARG A 974 35.43 -1.26 -20.98
CA ARG A 974 34.71 -0.83 -19.78
C ARG A 974 33.20 -0.85 -19.96
N SER A 975 32.75 -0.54 -21.16
CA SER A 975 31.34 -0.63 -21.55
C SER A 975 30.87 -2.08 -21.57
N ASP A 976 31.71 -3.01 -22.00
CA ASP A 976 31.38 -4.43 -22.05
C ASP A 976 31.38 -5.01 -20.64
N TRP A 977 32.38 -4.66 -19.81
CA TRP A 977 32.42 -5.06 -18.40
C TRP A 977 31.16 -4.67 -17.62
N ILE A 978 30.70 -3.42 -17.71
CA ILE A 978 29.50 -2.99 -16.95
C ILE A 978 28.23 -3.68 -17.45
N ARG A 979 28.16 -4.00 -18.75
CA ARG A 979 27.04 -4.77 -19.32
C ARG A 979 27.03 -6.20 -18.81
N GLU A 980 28.20 -6.88 -18.76
CA GLU A 980 28.32 -8.23 -18.19
C GLU A 980 27.94 -8.25 -16.73
N VAL A 981 28.46 -7.30 -15.93
CA VAL A 981 28.10 -7.17 -14.50
C VAL A 981 26.60 -6.94 -14.30
N ALA A 982 25.99 -6.10 -15.13
CA ALA A 982 24.56 -5.83 -15.02
C ALA A 982 23.72 -7.09 -15.36
N ILE A 983 24.12 -7.88 -16.35
CA ILE A 983 23.48 -9.16 -16.70
C ILE A 983 23.63 -10.16 -15.54
N GLU A 984 24.85 -10.35 -15.01
CA GLU A 984 25.11 -11.26 -13.89
C GLU A 984 24.21 -10.93 -12.67
N VAL A 985 24.16 -9.64 -12.31
CA VAL A 985 23.29 -9.17 -11.21
C VAL A 985 21.81 -9.41 -11.51
N ALA A 986 21.37 -9.14 -12.74
CA ALA A 986 20.00 -9.34 -13.14
C ALA A 986 19.58 -10.82 -13.08
N GLU A 987 20.41 -11.72 -13.58
CA GLU A 987 20.18 -13.17 -13.52
C GLU A 987 20.19 -13.68 -12.08
N GLY A 988 21.09 -13.17 -11.24
CA GLY A 988 21.12 -13.48 -9.81
C GLY A 988 19.85 -13.06 -9.08
N ILE A 989 19.30 -11.90 -9.40
CA ILE A 989 18.02 -11.43 -8.84
C ILE A 989 16.84 -12.28 -9.33
N LEU A 990 16.80 -12.61 -10.62
CA LEU A 990 15.73 -13.41 -11.21
C LEU A 990 15.72 -14.86 -10.70
N SER A 991 16.91 -15.43 -10.47
CA SER A 991 17.05 -16.75 -9.86
C SER A 991 16.89 -16.74 -8.34
N GLN A 992 16.58 -15.60 -7.74
CA GLN A 992 16.44 -15.39 -6.28
C GLN A 992 17.71 -15.76 -5.49
N GLY A 993 18.87 -15.58 -6.07
CA GLY A 993 20.18 -15.80 -5.46
C GLY A 993 20.53 -14.71 -4.44
N PHE A 994 20.00 -14.79 -3.21
CA PHE A 994 20.18 -13.80 -2.16
C PHE A 994 21.06 -14.29 -1.00
N GLU A 995 22.08 -15.09 -1.32
CA GLU A 995 23.02 -15.57 -0.32
C GLU A 995 23.84 -14.41 0.28
N PRO A 996 24.08 -14.40 1.59
CA PRO A 996 24.83 -13.33 2.22
C PRO A 996 26.31 -13.36 1.83
N THR A 997 26.90 -12.19 1.61
CA THR A 997 28.35 -12.07 1.51
C THR A 997 28.92 -11.89 2.91
N HIS A 998 29.59 -12.90 3.41
CA HIS A 998 30.26 -12.86 4.72
C HIS A 998 31.50 -11.96 4.66
N SER A 999 31.45 -10.79 5.27
CA SER A 999 32.55 -9.82 5.33
C SER A 999 32.36 -8.88 6.51
N TYR A 1000 33.31 -8.95 7.46
CA TYR A 1000 33.33 -8.02 8.60
C TYR A 1000 33.30 -6.55 8.15
N ALA A 1001 34.05 -6.20 7.10
CA ALA A 1001 34.09 -4.83 6.58
C ALA A 1001 32.72 -4.37 6.05
N ALA A 1002 32.05 -5.20 5.26
CA ALA A 1002 30.72 -4.90 4.73
C ALA A 1002 29.64 -4.93 5.83
N CYS A 1003 29.70 -5.89 6.76
CA CYS A 1003 28.73 -6.02 7.85
C CYS A 1003 28.87 -4.90 8.88
N SER A 1004 30.09 -4.40 9.15
CA SER A 1004 30.32 -3.34 10.16
C SER A 1004 29.62 -2.01 9.81
N ILE A 1005 29.45 -1.72 8.52
CA ILE A 1005 28.80 -0.50 8.01
C ILE A 1005 27.39 -0.76 7.44
N CYS A 1006 26.91 -2.01 7.57
CA CYS A 1006 25.60 -2.39 7.02
C CYS A 1006 24.47 -1.88 7.92
N ASP A 1007 23.54 -1.14 7.34
CA ASP A 1007 22.37 -0.59 8.02
C ASP A 1007 21.44 -1.69 8.56
N TYR A 1008 21.49 -2.91 7.99
CA TYR A 1008 20.71 -4.07 8.42
C TYR A 1008 21.44 -4.97 9.43
N ARG A 1009 22.64 -4.57 9.90
CA ARG A 1009 23.47 -5.40 10.79
C ARG A 1009 22.72 -5.95 12.01
N LEU A 1010 21.92 -5.09 12.67
CA LEU A 1010 21.18 -5.48 13.89
C LEU A 1010 20.07 -6.50 13.62
N MET A 1011 19.62 -6.61 12.38
CA MET A 1011 18.53 -7.48 11.96
C MET A 1011 19.02 -8.70 11.19
N CYS A 1012 20.22 -8.61 10.61
CA CYS A 1012 20.75 -9.62 9.71
C CYS A 1012 21.26 -10.83 10.49
N PRO A 1013 20.75 -12.05 10.22
CA PRO A 1013 21.20 -13.26 10.93
C PRO A 1013 22.57 -13.73 10.48
N ALA A 1014 23.04 -13.27 9.32
CA ALA A 1014 24.33 -13.60 8.75
C ALA A 1014 25.37 -12.49 9.01
N ALA A 1015 25.04 -11.50 9.86
CA ALA A 1015 25.98 -10.44 10.18
C ALA A 1015 27.17 -10.98 10.98
N GLU A 1016 28.39 -10.77 10.49
CA GLU A 1016 29.60 -10.99 11.27
C GLU A 1016 29.73 -9.88 12.33
N LEU A 1017 29.77 -10.27 13.59
CA LEU A 1017 29.88 -9.40 14.77
C LEU A 1017 31.32 -9.07 15.12
#